data_4b84f2e2fe94d5f8b16c8d4468b6c2e2
#
_entry.id   4b84f2e2fe94d5f8b16c8d4468b6c2e2
#
_cell.length_a   1.000
_cell.length_b   1.000
_cell.length_c   1.000
_cell.angle_alpha   90.00
_cell.angle_beta   90.00
_cell.angle_gamma   90.00
#
_symmetry.space_group_name_H-M   'P 1'
#
loop_
_entity.id
_entity.type
_entity.pdbx_description
1 polymer ?
#
loop_
_entity_poly.entity_id
_entity_poly.type
_entity_poly.pdbx_seq_one_letter_code
_entity_poly.pdbx_strand_id
1 'polypeptide(L)'
;MASACRTGCHPAPEGEEQSETVWRQANKYGVPRIAFVNKMDRVGADFFRVQRQIVERLKGDAVPIQIPVGAEDHFEGVVDLVKMKAIIWDDASQGVRFEYRDIPPELQAQAEQWREKMIEKAAEANEALLEKYLSGQPLSEDEIKSGLRARTVANEIVPMLCGSAFKNKGVQAMLDAVIDYLPSPADVPAIIGHDERDREIERHPADDEPFSALAFKIMTDPFVGQLVFFRVYSGVVKSGDSVLNPLKSRKERLGRILQMHANERREISEVYAGDIAAAVGIKEITTGDTLTDPAHVIILERMTFPEPVISQAVEPRTKADQEKMGIALNRLAQEDPSFRVRTDEESGQTIISGMGELHLEILVDRMKREFGVEANVGKPQVAYRETIRSTVTDVEGKFVKQSGGRGQYGHVVLKLEPQEQGKGYEFVDAIKGGVVPREFIPAVDRGVRETLNTGVLAGYPVVDVKVTLVFGSYHDVDSNENAFRMAASMAFKEGMRRAKPVLLEPMMHVEIETPEDFTGNVMGDLSSRRGMVQGMEDIAGGGGKLVRAEVPLAEMFGYSTSLRSLTQGRATYSMEFKHYAEAPRQVAEQIIAARGSGRRRGARAAAARRPACRRGPRCAFPGGAAPPGRTGRSACWPARWPRAPCRRPRRLRRSARCRPRWSGRGSRPRCPA
;
A
#
# COMPACT_ATOMS: atom_id res chain seq x y z
N MET A 1 13.00 -12.58 15.20
CA MET A 1 13.69 -11.60 14.31
C MET A 1 14.63 -10.74 15.14
N ALA A 2 15.91 -10.74 14.85
CA ALA A 2 16.86 -9.84 15.50
C ALA A 2 16.59 -8.42 14.98
N SER A 3 15.97 -7.57 15.79
CA SER A 3 15.84 -6.14 15.48
C SER A 3 17.09 -5.44 15.98
N ALA A 4 18.02 -5.14 15.06
CA ALA A 4 19.10 -4.22 15.37
C ALA A 4 18.51 -2.82 15.52
N CYS A 5 18.38 -2.34 16.75
CA CYS A 5 17.97 -0.97 17.01
C CYS A 5 19.04 -0.04 16.43
N ARG A 6 18.76 0.60 15.30
CA ARG A 6 19.59 1.65 14.73
C ARG A 6 19.40 2.94 15.52
N THR A 7 19.77 2.96 16.78
CA THR A 7 19.95 4.22 17.48
C THR A 7 21.25 4.84 16.99
N GLY A 8 21.17 5.52 15.86
CA GLY A 8 22.28 6.35 15.42
C GLY A 8 22.47 7.47 16.46
N CYS A 9 23.69 7.62 16.96
CA CYS A 9 24.09 8.81 17.67
C CYS A 9 24.05 10.00 16.72
N HIS A 10 22.86 10.55 16.51
CA HIS A 10 22.65 11.86 15.94
C HIS A 10 21.59 12.56 16.82
N PRO A 11 21.76 13.82 17.13
CA PRO A 11 20.73 14.60 17.83
C PRO A 11 19.55 14.97 16.92
N ALA A 12 19.20 14.12 15.95
CA ALA A 12 18.05 14.32 15.10
C ALA A 12 16.86 13.48 15.61
N PRO A 13 15.68 14.08 15.78
CA PRO A 13 14.49 13.40 16.33
C PRO A 13 13.99 12.21 15.50
N GLU A 14 14.37 12.11 14.24
CA GLU A 14 13.85 11.10 13.28
C GLU A 14 14.25 9.63 13.58
N GLY A 15 15.33 9.38 14.34
CA GLY A 15 15.78 8.01 14.65
C GLY A 15 15.07 7.37 15.84
N GLU A 16 14.49 8.15 16.74
CA GLU A 16 13.83 7.67 17.96
C GLU A 16 12.45 7.11 17.67
N GLU A 17 11.70 7.71 16.76
CA GLU A 17 10.32 7.35 16.41
C GLU A 17 10.20 5.96 15.79
N GLN A 18 11.13 5.60 14.90
CA GLN A 18 11.14 4.27 14.29
C GLN A 18 11.40 3.18 15.33
N SER A 19 12.27 3.46 16.31
CA SER A 19 12.59 2.52 17.38
C SER A 19 11.40 2.29 18.31
N GLU A 20 10.65 3.33 18.68
CA GLU A 20 9.44 3.20 19.49
C GLU A 20 8.35 2.38 18.80
N THR A 21 8.13 2.61 17.49
CA THR A 21 7.14 1.87 16.70
C THR A 21 7.48 0.39 16.62
N VAL A 22 8.74 0.05 16.27
CA VAL A 22 9.19 -1.34 16.20
C VAL A 22 9.15 -2.01 17.57
N TRP A 23 9.50 -1.27 18.63
CA TRP A 23 9.45 -1.77 20.00
C TRP A 23 8.03 -2.11 20.46
N ARG A 24 7.06 -1.24 20.18
CA ARG A 24 5.63 -1.50 20.45
C ARG A 24 5.12 -2.71 19.68
N GLN A 25 5.48 -2.86 18.41
CA GLN A 25 5.13 -4.05 17.63
C GLN A 25 5.73 -5.32 18.22
N ALA A 26 7.00 -5.29 18.63
CA ALA A 26 7.64 -6.43 19.28
C ALA A 26 6.96 -6.80 20.60
N ASN A 27 6.52 -5.81 21.40
CA ASN A 27 5.73 -6.06 22.61
C ASN A 27 4.37 -6.68 22.29
N LYS A 28 3.66 -6.15 21.29
CA LYS A 28 2.34 -6.66 20.88
C LYS A 28 2.38 -8.14 20.50
N TYR A 29 3.44 -8.56 19.81
CA TYR A 29 3.60 -9.94 19.35
C TYR A 29 4.47 -10.81 20.24
N GLY A 30 4.87 -10.34 21.43
CA GLY A 30 5.68 -11.10 22.35
C GLY A 30 7.04 -11.54 21.76
N VAL A 31 7.68 -10.72 20.91
CA VAL A 31 8.90 -11.09 20.20
C VAL A 31 10.15 -10.83 21.07
N PRO A 32 10.91 -11.86 21.46
CA PRO A 32 12.19 -11.73 22.13
C PRO A 32 13.20 -10.92 21.31
N ARG A 33 14.01 -10.11 21.99
CA ARG A 33 14.92 -9.18 21.33
C ARG A 33 16.23 -8.99 22.06
N ILE A 34 17.27 -8.64 21.32
CA ILE A 34 18.53 -8.12 21.84
C ILE A 34 18.76 -6.72 21.28
N ALA A 35 19.41 -5.85 22.03
CA ALA A 35 19.75 -4.51 21.61
C ALA A 35 21.24 -4.42 21.26
N PHE A 36 21.57 -3.93 20.06
CA PHE A 36 22.95 -3.69 19.63
C PHE A 36 23.16 -2.21 19.37
N VAL A 37 23.92 -1.55 20.25
CA VAL A 37 24.28 -0.13 20.12
C VAL A 37 25.38 0.00 19.06
N ASN A 38 24.98 0.38 17.87
CA ASN A 38 25.87 0.49 16.72
C ASN A 38 26.51 1.89 16.62
N LYS A 39 27.55 1.99 15.80
CA LYS A 39 28.28 3.23 15.51
C LYS A 39 28.99 3.82 16.74
N MET A 40 29.52 2.96 17.60
CA MET A 40 30.30 3.38 18.76
C MET A 40 31.57 4.18 18.40
N ASP A 41 31.97 4.14 17.13
CA ASP A 41 33.09 4.86 16.51
C ASP A 41 32.73 6.27 16.03
N ARG A 42 31.50 6.75 16.28
CA ARG A 42 31.06 8.08 15.83
C ARG A 42 31.07 9.10 16.98
N VAL A 43 31.30 10.36 16.63
CA VAL A 43 31.25 11.48 17.59
C VAL A 43 29.88 11.53 18.26
N GLY A 44 29.85 11.65 19.58
CA GLY A 44 28.65 11.65 20.40
C GLY A 44 28.12 10.26 20.77
N ALA A 45 28.88 9.19 20.50
CA ALA A 45 28.52 7.82 20.89
C ALA A 45 28.56 7.66 22.42
N ASP A 46 27.44 7.26 23.01
CA ASP A 46 27.32 7.02 24.46
C ASP A 46 26.41 5.82 24.71
N PHE A 47 27.02 4.70 25.06
CA PHE A 47 26.36 3.44 25.35
C PHE A 47 25.39 3.53 26.53
N PHE A 48 25.82 4.16 27.62
CA PHE A 48 25.02 4.24 28.85
C PHE A 48 23.85 5.20 28.73
N ARG A 49 23.97 6.24 27.90
CA ARG A 49 22.84 7.10 27.53
C ARG A 49 21.77 6.30 26.80
N VAL A 50 22.15 5.45 25.82
CA VAL A 50 21.21 4.61 25.09
C VAL A 50 20.55 3.60 26.02
N GLN A 51 21.29 3.01 26.95
CA GLN A 51 20.73 2.10 27.96
C GLN A 51 19.64 2.80 28.80
N ARG A 52 19.91 4.00 29.32
CA ARG A 52 18.89 4.79 30.03
C ARG A 52 17.68 5.12 29.17
N GLN A 53 17.87 5.48 27.91
CA GLN A 53 16.76 5.77 26.98
C GLN A 53 15.87 4.54 26.75
N ILE A 54 16.44 3.34 26.63
CA ILE A 54 15.64 2.11 26.49
C ILE A 54 14.78 1.91 27.75
N VAL A 55 15.35 2.10 28.94
CA VAL A 55 14.61 1.96 30.21
C VAL A 55 13.55 3.04 30.36
N GLU A 56 13.88 4.30 30.15
CA GLU A 56 13.00 5.44 30.42
C GLU A 56 11.89 5.61 29.38
N ARG A 57 12.23 5.52 28.09
CA ARG A 57 11.31 5.80 26.97
C ARG A 57 10.61 4.55 26.46
N LEU A 58 11.35 3.44 26.28
CA LEU A 58 10.80 2.21 25.72
C LEU A 58 10.26 1.26 26.80
N LYS A 59 10.46 1.59 28.10
CA LYS A 59 10.05 0.78 29.26
C LYS A 59 10.56 -0.66 29.19
N GLY A 60 11.75 -0.88 28.57
CA GLY A 60 12.40 -2.17 28.47
C GLY A 60 13.45 -2.34 29.56
N ASP A 61 13.56 -3.51 30.18
CA ASP A 61 14.66 -3.83 31.10
C ASP A 61 15.93 -4.19 30.32
N ALA A 62 16.72 -3.17 29.97
CA ALA A 62 17.95 -3.30 29.19
C ALA A 62 19.12 -3.73 30.08
N VAL A 63 19.58 -4.96 29.87
CA VAL A 63 20.66 -5.58 30.63
C VAL A 63 21.95 -5.61 29.80
N PRO A 64 22.93 -4.73 30.07
CA PRO A 64 24.25 -4.80 29.44
C PRO A 64 24.92 -6.14 29.70
N ILE A 65 25.24 -6.87 28.64
CA ILE A 65 26.10 -8.08 28.70
C ILE A 65 27.51 -7.77 28.23
N GLN A 66 27.71 -6.57 27.67
CA GLN A 66 29.01 -6.01 27.29
C GLN A 66 29.04 -4.53 27.62
N ILE A 67 30.24 -3.99 27.87
CA ILE A 67 30.48 -2.56 27.96
C ILE A 67 31.57 -2.15 26.98
N PRO A 68 31.56 -0.90 26.44
CA PRO A 68 32.55 -0.47 25.45
C PRO A 68 33.92 -0.25 26.06
N VAL A 69 34.99 -0.56 25.30
CA VAL A 69 36.37 -0.14 25.54
C VAL A 69 36.63 1.08 24.66
N GLY A 70 36.64 2.25 25.30
CA GLY A 70 36.68 3.52 24.56
C GLY A 70 35.36 3.90 23.92
N ALA A 71 35.32 5.10 23.31
CA ALA A 71 34.20 5.62 22.56
C ALA A 71 34.71 6.53 21.45
N GLU A 72 33.88 6.79 20.44
CA GLU A 72 34.20 7.63 19.30
C GLU A 72 35.46 7.13 18.56
N ASP A 73 36.41 8.01 18.27
CA ASP A 73 37.65 7.64 17.56
C ASP A 73 38.54 6.70 18.38
N HIS A 74 38.32 6.59 19.71
CA HIS A 74 39.03 5.71 20.62
C HIS A 74 38.30 4.38 20.89
N PHE A 75 37.25 4.06 20.12
CA PHE A 75 36.55 2.79 20.27
C PHE A 75 37.40 1.63 19.74
N GLU A 76 37.99 0.86 20.66
CA GLU A 76 38.88 -0.27 20.34
C GLU A 76 38.18 -1.62 20.41
N GLY A 77 37.21 -1.77 21.34
CA GLY A 77 36.58 -3.06 21.57
C GLY A 77 35.48 -3.03 22.61
N VAL A 78 35.19 -4.17 23.20
CA VAL A 78 34.18 -4.35 24.25
C VAL A 78 34.73 -5.23 25.39
N VAL A 79 34.22 -5.06 26.60
CA VAL A 79 34.40 -6.00 27.70
C VAL A 79 33.21 -6.93 27.73
N ASP A 80 33.45 -8.23 27.62
CA ASP A 80 32.45 -9.27 27.82
C ASP A 80 32.26 -9.48 29.33
N LEU A 81 31.08 -9.17 29.84
CA LEU A 81 30.76 -9.26 31.27
C LEU A 81 30.51 -10.71 31.74
N VAL A 82 30.21 -11.63 30.84
CA VAL A 82 30.06 -13.06 31.17
C VAL A 82 31.42 -13.69 31.42
N LYS A 83 32.38 -13.44 30.53
CA LYS A 83 33.73 -14.02 30.59
C LYS A 83 34.72 -13.18 31.40
N MET A 84 34.40 -11.92 31.67
CA MET A 84 35.31 -10.92 32.27
C MET A 84 36.62 -10.80 31.51
N LYS A 85 36.53 -10.62 30.20
CA LYS A 85 37.64 -10.38 29.28
C LYS A 85 37.32 -9.25 28.33
N ALA A 86 38.30 -8.48 27.94
CA ALA A 86 38.21 -7.52 26.87
C ALA A 86 38.37 -8.21 25.52
N ILE A 87 37.51 -7.86 24.54
CA ILE A 87 37.60 -8.30 23.15
C ILE A 87 38.06 -7.10 22.35
N ILE A 88 39.27 -7.16 21.79
CA ILE A 88 39.90 -6.09 21.04
C ILE A 88 40.03 -6.52 19.58
N TRP A 89 39.53 -5.71 18.65
CA TRP A 89 39.61 -5.99 17.22
C TRP A 89 40.83 -5.35 16.57
N ASP A 90 41.46 -6.11 15.68
CA ASP A 90 42.59 -5.62 14.88
C ASP A 90 42.09 -4.81 13.70
N ASP A 91 42.38 -3.52 13.68
CA ASP A 91 42.01 -2.59 12.59
C ASP A 91 42.68 -2.94 11.26
N ALA A 92 43.89 -3.52 11.27
CA ALA A 92 44.58 -3.91 10.05
C ALA A 92 43.89 -5.06 9.32
N SER A 93 43.16 -5.92 10.03
CA SER A 93 42.34 -7.00 9.48
C SER A 93 40.93 -6.58 9.13
N GLN A 94 40.57 -5.28 9.22
CA GLN A 94 39.22 -4.78 9.07
C GLN A 94 38.20 -5.49 10.01
N GLY A 95 38.56 -5.74 11.23
CA GLY A 95 37.72 -6.36 12.24
C GLY A 95 37.49 -7.88 12.08
N VAL A 96 38.20 -8.54 11.17
CA VAL A 96 38.10 -10.01 11.00
C VAL A 96 38.77 -10.74 12.15
N ARG A 97 39.91 -10.22 12.62
CA ARG A 97 40.67 -10.80 13.75
C ARG A 97 40.39 -10.04 15.02
N PHE A 98 40.22 -10.76 16.10
CA PHE A 98 40.07 -10.22 17.44
C PHE A 98 40.82 -11.09 18.46
N GLU A 99 41.13 -10.50 19.59
CA GLU A 99 41.85 -11.15 20.70
C GLU A 99 41.12 -10.91 22.00
N TYR A 100 41.15 -11.92 22.86
CA TYR A 100 40.76 -11.79 24.27
C TYR A 100 41.96 -11.28 25.06
N ARG A 101 41.78 -10.17 25.76
CA ARG A 101 42.76 -9.54 26.62
C ARG A 101 42.21 -9.37 28.04
N ASP A 102 43.08 -9.08 28.99
CA ASP A 102 42.63 -8.68 30.30
C ASP A 102 41.94 -7.30 30.24
N ILE A 103 41.01 -7.08 31.14
CA ILE A 103 40.23 -5.83 31.20
C ILE A 103 41.18 -4.68 31.54
N PRO A 104 41.15 -3.55 30.83
CA PRO A 104 41.94 -2.37 31.22
C PRO A 104 41.65 -1.95 32.68
N PRO A 105 42.69 -1.64 33.46
CA PRO A 105 42.53 -1.34 34.90
C PRO A 105 41.50 -0.24 35.19
N GLU A 106 41.40 0.75 34.30
CA GLU A 106 40.41 1.84 34.41
C GLU A 106 38.96 1.39 34.25
N LEU A 107 38.72 0.27 33.57
CA LEU A 107 37.38 -0.28 33.36
C LEU A 107 37.00 -1.42 34.31
N GLN A 108 37.96 -1.92 35.10
CA GLN A 108 37.79 -3.09 35.97
C GLN A 108 36.62 -2.89 36.94
N ALA A 109 36.60 -1.78 37.70
CA ALA A 109 35.56 -1.50 38.67
C ALA A 109 34.18 -1.34 38.03
N GLN A 110 34.14 -0.72 36.85
CA GLN A 110 32.91 -0.57 36.11
C GLN A 110 32.40 -1.89 35.55
N ALA A 111 33.28 -2.74 35.05
CA ALA A 111 32.94 -4.07 34.57
C ALA A 111 32.38 -4.95 35.70
N GLU A 112 33.01 -4.94 36.88
CA GLU A 112 32.52 -5.64 38.06
C GLU A 112 31.12 -5.20 38.49
N GLN A 113 30.90 -3.87 38.55
CA GLN A 113 29.58 -3.31 38.87
C GLN A 113 28.46 -3.74 37.87
N TRP A 114 28.76 -3.71 36.58
CA TRP A 114 27.78 -4.12 35.57
C TRP A 114 27.60 -5.62 35.51
N ARG A 115 28.66 -6.39 35.79
CA ARG A 115 28.57 -7.84 35.93
C ARG A 115 27.66 -8.23 37.08
N GLU A 116 27.80 -7.60 38.25
CA GLU A 116 26.94 -7.86 39.40
C GLU A 116 25.46 -7.66 39.07
N LYS A 117 25.12 -6.53 38.44
CA LYS A 117 23.75 -6.26 37.97
C LYS A 117 23.26 -7.29 36.94
N MET A 118 24.13 -7.72 36.03
CA MET A 118 23.79 -8.75 35.04
C MET A 118 23.55 -10.12 35.72
N ILE A 119 24.37 -10.51 36.70
CA ILE A 119 24.20 -11.75 37.45
C ILE A 119 22.92 -11.72 38.27
N GLU A 120 22.61 -10.61 38.95
CA GLU A 120 21.33 -10.42 39.64
C GLU A 120 20.16 -10.69 38.72
N LYS A 121 20.17 -10.09 37.53
CA LYS A 121 19.14 -10.32 36.50
C LYS A 121 19.10 -11.75 35.97
N ALA A 122 20.23 -12.42 35.85
CA ALA A 122 20.26 -13.83 35.45
C ALA A 122 19.74 -14.76 36.56
N ALA A 123 20.03 -14.44 37.82
CA ALA A 123 19.59 -15.23 38.97
C ALA A 123 18.07 -15.22 39.18
N GLU A 124 17.41 -14.12 38.84
CA GLU A 124 15.94 -14.00 38.90
C GLU A 124 15.19 -14.97 37.95
N ALA A 125 15.88 -15.73 37.10
CA ALA A 125 15.26 -16.64 36.13
C ALA A 125 14.56 -17.85 36.77
N ASN A 126 15.09 -18.37 37.88
CA ASN A 126 14.49 -19.48 38.63
C ASN A 126 14.98 -19.52 40.08
N GLU A 127 14.22 -20.22 40.94
CA GLU A 127 14.50 -20.32 42.38
C GLU A 127 15.91 -20.88 42.69
N ALA A 128 16.39 -21.85 41.92
CA ALA A 128 17.71 -22.49 42.18
C ALA A 128 18.89 -21.52 41.93
N LEU A 129 18.81 -20.72 40.86
CA LEU A 129 19.83 -19.70 40.58
C LEU A 129 19.76 -18.56 41.59
N LEU A 130 18.56 -18.18 42.00
CA LEU A 130 18.32 -17.12 42.99
C LEU A 130 18.86 -17.53 44.36
N GLU A 131 18.58 -18.77 44.83
CA GLU A 131 19.10 -19.30 46.09
C GLU A 131 20.63 -19.37 46.10
N LYS A 132 21.21 -19.81 44.98
CA LYS A 132 22.68 -19.88 44.81
C LYS A 132 23.31 -18.47 44.87
N TYR A 133 22.71 -17.49 44.22
CA TYR A 133 23.13 -16.08 44.25
C TYR A 133 23.03 -15.49 45.67
N LEU A 134 21.88 -15.65 46.32
CA LEU A 134 21.65 -15.13 47.69
C LEU A 134 22.56 -15.79 48.74
N SER A 135 22.95 -17.04 48.53
CA SER A 135 23.92 -17.74 49.39
C SER A 135 25.39 -17.32 49.15
N GLY A 136 25.63 -16.37 48.22
CA GLY A 136 26.98 -15.88 47.90
C GLY A 136 27.83 -16.86 47.08
N GLN A 137 27.23 -17.87 46.48
CA GLN A 137 27.93 -18.80 45.61
C GLN A 137 28.04 -18.23 44.19
N PRO A 138 29.22 -18.32 43.54
CA PRO A 138 29.37 -17.81 42.17
C PRO A 138 28.56 -18.65 41.17
N LEU A 139 27.87 -17.96 40.24
CA LEU A 139 27.24 -18.59 39.09
C LEU A 139 28.30 -18.88 38.02
N SER A 140 28.24 -20.05 37.38
CA SER A 140 29.06 -20.39 36.22
C SER A 140 28.64 -19.61 34.98
N GLU A 141 29.47 -19.55 33.94
CA GLU A 141 29.16 -18.91 32.67
C GLU A 141 27.88 -19.49 32.01
N ASP A 142 27.73 -20.84 32.08
CA ASP A 142 26.57 -21.53 31.52
C ASP A 142 25.28 -21.22 32.31
N GLU A 143 25.33 -21.11 33.62
CA GLU A 143 24.21 -20.73 34.47
C GLU A 143 23.77 -19.28 34.20
N ILE A 144 24.74 -18.34 34.05
CA ILE A 144 24.47 -16.96 33.70
C ILE A 144 23.79 -16.90 32.32
N LYS A 145 24.34 -17.57 31.32
CA LYS A 145 23.78 -17.63 29.97
C LYS A 145 22.37 -18.23 29.96
N SER A 146 22.18 -19.35 30.68
CA SER A 146 20.87 -19.99 30.78
C SER A 146 19.84 -19.10 31.45
N GLY A 147 20.18 -18.39 32.51
CA GLY A 147 19.29 -17.44 33.18
C GLY A 147 18.92 -16.25 32.28
N LEU A 148 19.90 -15.62 31.64
CA LEU A 148 19.67 -14.54 30.70
C LEU A 148 18.81 -14.99 29.52
N ARG A 149 19.06 -16.19 28.96
CA ARG A 149 18.26 -16.77 27.87
C ARG A 149 16.81 -16.96 28.29
N ALA A 150 16.55 -17.60 29.42
CA ALA A 150 15.20 -17.86 29.91
C ALA A 150 14.38 -16.55 30.01
N ARG A 151 14.96 -15.53 30.62
CA ARG A 151 14.30 -14.24 30.79
C ARG A 151 14.16 -13.45 29.48
N THR A 152 15.12 -13.59 28.55
CA THR A 152 15.03 -12.98 27.22
C THR A 152 13.91 -13.60 26.42
N VAL A 153 13.76 -14.93 26.42
CA VAL A 153 12.69 -15.66 25.73
C VAL A 153 11.32 -15.31 26.33
N ALA A 154 11.26 -15.13 27.66
CA ALA A 154 10.05 -14.66 28.35
C ALA A 154 9.73 -13.17 28.11
N ASN A 155 10.56 -12.42 27.37
CA ASN A 155 10.44 -10.97 27.13
C ASN A 155 10.55 -10.10 28.40
N GLU A 156 11.15 -10.58 29.46
CA GLU A 156 11.33 -9.84 30.70
C GLU A 156 12.53 -8.89 30.63
N ILE A 157 13.62 -9.31 29.98
CA ILE A 157 14.84 -8.52 29.81
C ILE A 157 15.24 -8.39 28.34
N VAL A 158 16.08 -7.41 28.06
CA VAL A 158 16.67 -7.18 26.73
C VAL A 158 18.18 -7.14 26.86
N PRO A 159 18.91 -8.22 26.51
CA PRO A 159 20.38 -8.20 26.50
C PRO A 159 20.91 -7.09 25.60
N MET A 160 21.89 -6.34 26.10
CA MET A 160 22.39 -5.16 25.40
C MET A 160 23.88 -5.29 25.12
N LEU A 161 24.24 -5.08 23.84
CA LEU A 161 25.60 -5.14 23.31
C LEU A 161 25.94 -3.83 22.58
N CYS A 162 27.23 -3.67 22.26
CA CYS A 162 27.66 -2.52 21.48
C CYS A 162 28.76 -2.87 20.46
N GLY A 163 28.94 -1.96 19.48
CA GLY A 163 29.97 -2.14 18.47
C GLY A 163 29.92 -1.11 17.34
N SER A 164 30.75 -1.34 16.33
CA SER A 164 30.72 -0.62 15.06
C SER A 164 30.61 -1.63 13.90
N ALA A 165 29.41 -1.84 13.41
CA ALA A 165 29.15 -2.80 12.34
C ALA A 165 29.91 -2.46 11.05
N PHE A 166 30.09 -1.16 10.74
CA PHE A 166 30.87 -0.73 9.56
C PHE A 166 32.35 -1.10 9.66
N LYS A 167 32.93 -1.03 10.86
CA LYS A 167 34.30 -1.46 11.13
C LYS A 167 34.41 -2.94 11.51
N ASN A 168 33.29 -3.68 11.44
CA ASN A 168 33.18 -5.09 11.84
C ASN A 168 33.63 -5.38 13.29
N LYS A 169 33.54 -4.37 14.18
CA LYS A 169 33.84 -4.53 15.61
C LYS A 169 32.56 -4.85 16.39
N GLY A 170 32.56 -5.96 17.15
CA GLY A 170 31.40 -6.43 17.94
C GLY A 170 30.39 -7.29 17.19
N VAL A 171 30.54 -7.47 15.87
CA VAL A 171 29.56 -8.23 15.05
C VAL A 171 29.58 -9.72 15.38
N GLN A 172 30.76 -10.30 15.53
CA GLN A 172 30.91 -11.72 15.91
C GLN A 172 30.26 -11.99 17.27
N ALA A 173 30.55 -11.17 18.26
CA ALA A 173 29.97 -11.29 19.60
C ALA A 173 28.43 -11.09 19.59
N MET A 174 27.91 -10.25 18.70
CA MET A 174 26.46 -10.13 18.49
C MET A 174 25.86 -11.40 17.88
N LEU A 175 26.52 -12.03 16.92
CA LEU A 175 26.07 -13.29 16.34
C LEU A 175 26.07 -14.43 17.36
N ASP A 176 27.08 -14.50 18.20
CA ASP A 176 27.14 -15.45 19.33
C ASP A 176 25.97 -15.20 20.31
N ALA A 177 25.69 -13.93 20.63
CA ALA A 177 24.57 -13.55 21.50
C ALA A 177 23.20 -13.91 20.89
N VAL A 178 23.04 -13.87 19.56
CA VAL A 178 21.83 -14.36 18.88
C VAL A 178 21.62 -15.84 19.16
N ILE A 179 22.67 -16.64 19.09
CA ILE A 179 22.64 -18.10 19.36
C ILE A 179 22.39 -18.36 20.86
N ASP A 180 23.07 -17.62 21.72
CA ASP A 180 23.03 -17.84 23.17
C ASP A 180 21.69 -17.40 23.79
N TYR A 181 21.08 -16.30 23.34
CA TYR A 181 19.96 -15.66 24.06
C TYR A 181 18.64 -15.62 23.30
N LEU A 182 18.59 -15.78 21.98
CA LEU A 182 17.33 -15.78 21.25
C LEU A 182 16.77 -17.19 21.06
N PRO A 183 15.43 -17.34 20.96
CA PRO A 183 14.83 -18.65 20.81
C PRO A 183 15.13 -19.25 19.42
N SER A 184 15.37 -20.56 19.40
CA SER A 184 15.32 -21.37 18.19
C SER A 184 13.86 -21.72 17.84
N PRO A 185 13.56 -22.24 16.64
CA PRO A 185 12.23 -22.75 16.34
C PRO A 185 11.71 -23.79 17.35
N ALA A 186 12.60 -24.60 17.92
CA ALA A 186 12.24 -25.62 18.92
C ALA A 186 11.88 -25.04 20.31
N ASP A 187 12.29 -23.81 20.60
CA ASP A 187 11.97 -23.13 21.87
C ASP A 187 10.63 -22.37 21.81
N VAL A 188 10.02 -22.27 20.61
CA VAL A 188 8.78 -21.52 20.41
C VAL A 188 7.60 -22.49 20.54
N PRO A 189 6.46 -22.08 21.15
CA PRO A 189 5.26 -22.90 21.19
C PRO A 189 4.80 -23.32 19.79
N ALA A 190 4.05 -24.43 19.73
CA ALA A 190 3.41 -24.87 18.50
C ALA A 190 2.62 -23.71 17.87
N ILE A 191 2.67 -23.60 16.54
CA ILE A 191 1.86 -22.60 15.86
C ILE A 191 0.40 -23.05 15.80
N ILE A 192 -0.50 -22.14 16.15
CA ILE A 192 -1.93 -22.36 16.07
C ILE A 192 -2.43 -21.85 14.72
N GLY A 193 -3.26 -22.64 14.06
CA GLY A 193 -3.97 -22.26 12.84
C GLY A 193 -5.36 -22.87 12.84
N HIS A 194 -6.11 -22.66 11.75
CA HIS A 194 -7.48 -23.16 11.62
C HIS A 194 -7.60 -24.13 10.43
N ASP A 195 -8.45 -25.13 10.55
CA ASP A 195 -8.80 -25.99 9.42
C ASP A 195 -9.86 -25.30 8.51
N GLU A 196 -10.28 -26.00 7.44
CA GLU A 196 -11.34 -25.53 6.53
C GLU A 196 -12.71 -25.35 7.21
N ARG A 197 -12.88 -25.84 8.45
CA ARG A 197 -14.11 -25.75 9.26
C ARG A 197 -13.94 -24.79 10.44
N ASP A 198 -12.90 -23.96 10.41
CA ASP A 198 -12.57 -22.97 11.45
C ASP A 198 -12.29 -23.59 12.85
N ARG A 199 -11.79 -24.84 12.89
CA ARG A 199 -11.34 -25.49 14.12
C ARG A 199 -9.86 -25.26 14.30
N GLU A 200 -9.46 -24.92 15.52
CA GLU A 200 -8.04 -24.75 15.87
C GLU A 200 -7.25 -26.04 15.70
N ILE A 201 -6.10 -25.93 15.08
CA ILE A 201 -5.12 -27.00 14.89
C ILE A 201 -3.75 -26.46 15.27
N GLU A 202 -2.99 -27.27 15.97
CA GLU A 202 -1.60 -26.99 16.33
C GLU A 202 -0.64 -27.69 15.35
N ARG A 203 0.51 -27.04 15.10
CA ARG A 203 1.65 -27.62 14.37
C ARG A 203 2.95 -27.34 15.16
N HIS A 204 3.68 -28.42 15.44
CA HIS A 204 4.99 -28.33 16.06
C HIS A 204 6.08 -28.08 15.02
N PRO A 205 7.16 -27.38 15.38
CA PRO A 205 8.29 -27.12 14.48
C PRO A 205 9.18 -28.39 14.32
N ALA A 206 8.60 -29.45 13.72
CA ALA A 206 9.24 -30.73 13.51
C ALA A 206 9.16 -31.14 12.04
N ASP A 207 10.17 -31.86 11.55
CA ASP A 207 10.30 -32.24 10.15
C ASP A 207 9.34 -33.39 9.76
N ASP A 208 8.88 -34.18 10.71
CA ASP A 208 7.94 -35.28 10.54
C ASP A 208 6.46 -34.86 10.59
N GLU A 209 6.18 -33.60 10.91
CA GLU A 209 4.87 -32.99 10.85
C GLU A 209 4.44 -32.70 9.41
N PRO A 210 3.12 -32.59 9.12
CA PRO A 210 2.65 -32.13 7.81
C PRO A 210 3.16 -30.73 7.48
N PHE A 211 3.54 -30.51 6.23
CA PHE A 211 4.10 -29.22 5.78
C PHE A 211 3.14 -28.06 5.97
N SER A 212 3.64 -27.01 6.62
CA SER A 212 3.00 -25.71 6.69
C SER A 212 4.02 -24.58 6.63
N ALA A 213 3.71 -23.52 5.88
CA ALA A 213 4.57 -22.37 5.70
C ALA A 213 3.74 -21.09 5.47
N LEU A 214 4.33 -19.94 5.80
CA LEU A 214 3.73 -18.63 5.55
C LEU A 214 4.59 -17.86 4.54
N ALA A 215 3.99 -17.40 3.47
CA ALA A 215 4.60 -16.48 2.52
C ALA A 215 4.59 -15.06 3.10
N PHE A 216 5.72 -14.60 3.60
CA PHE A 216 5.79 -13.33 4.34
C PHE A 216 6.32 -12.15 3.52
N LYS A 217 6.88 -12.42 2.34
CA LYS A 217 7.39 -11.36 1.45
C LYS A 217 7.40 -11.84 0.01
N ILE A 218 6.97 -10.95 -0.88
CA ILE A 218 7.08 -11.13 -2.33
C ILE A 218 8.00 -10.06 -2.88
N MET A 219 8.84 -10.42 -3.83
CA MET A 219 9.76 -9.51 -4.51
C MET A 219 9.82 -9.86 -5.99
N THR A 220 9.81 -8.86 -6.85
CA THR A 220 10.04 -9.04 -8.29
C THR A 220 11.54 -8.95 -8.58
N ASP A 221 12.08 -10.00 -9.18
CA ASP A 221 13.47 -10.07 -9.60
C ASP A 221 13.56 -9.99 -11.13
N PRO A 222 14.46 -9.15 -11.69
CA PRO A 222 14.56 -8.98 -13.15
C PRO A 222 14.95 -10.24 -13.93
N PHE A 223 15.61 -11.20 -13.27
CA PHE A 223 16.17 -12.40 -13.92
C PHE A 223 15.33 -13.66 -13.73
N VAL A 224 14.75 -13.84 -12.54
CA VAL A 224 13.99 -15.04 -12.19
C VAL A 224 12.49 -14.79 -12.07
N GLY A 225 12.06 -13.53 -12.15
CA GLY A 225 10.66 -13.13 -12.01
C GLY A 225 10.25 -12.99 -10.55
N GLN A 226 9.09 -13.52 -10.19
CA GLN A 226 8.58 -13.40 -8.83
C GLN A 226 9.30 -14.37 -7.89
N LEU A 227 9.87 -13.82 -6.80
CA LEU A 227 10.43 -14.52 -5.67
C LEU A 227 9.47 -14.44 -4.49
N VAL A 228 9.08 -15.57 -3.97
CA VAL A 228 8.19 -15.69 -2.82
C VAL A 228 9.01 -16.20 -1.63
N PHE A 229 9.24 -15.33 -0.66
CA PHE A 229 9.91 -15.69 0.59
C PHE A 229 8.90 -16.32 1.53
N PHE A 230 9.20 -17.49 2.03
CA PHE A 230 8.34 -18.22 2.96
C PHE A 230 9.16 -18.78 4.13
N ARG A 231 8.50 -18.86 5.29
CA ARG A 231 9.01 -19.53 6.48
C ARG A 231 8.27 -20.83 6.67
N VAL A 232 8.99 -21.92 6.81
CA VAL A 232 8.43 -23.23 7.16
C VAL A 232 8.19 -23.28 8.66
N TYR A 233 6.97 -23.63 9.07
CA TYR A 233 6.62 -23.80 10.48
C TYR A 233 6.60 -25.28 10.88
N SER A 234 6.27 -26.18 9.98
CA SER A 234 6.28 -27.62 10.21
C SER A 234 6.55 -28.37 8.92
N GLY A 235 7.08 -29.57 9.03
CA GLY A 235 7.34 -30.48 7.94
C GLY A 235 8.48 -30.07 7.01
N VAL A 236 8.65 -30.84 5.93
CA VAL A 236 9.68 -30.66 4.91
C VAL A 236 9.02 -30.50 3.55
N VAL A 237 9.56 -29.60 2.73
CA VAL A 237 9.13 -29.43 1.34
C VAL A 237 10.30 -29.50 0.37
N LYS A 238 10.11 -30.15 -0.77
CA LYS A 238 11.13 -30.33 -1.81
C LYS A 238 10.84 -29.49 -3.05
N SER A 239 11.90 -29.20 -3.79
CA SER A 239 11.79 -28.55 -5.09
C SER A 239 10.96 -29.44 -6.04
N GLY A 240 9.91 -28.86 -6.61
CA GLY A 240 8.97 -29.57 -7.49
C GLY A 240 7.69 -30.05 -6.82
N ASP A 241 7.60 -30.02 -5.50
CA ASP A 241 6.41 -30.44 -4.75
C ASP A 241 5.20 -29.52 -5.04
N SER A 242 4.02 -30.11 -4.88
CA SER A 242 2.75 -29.38 -4.99
C SER A 242 2.23 -29.07 -3.59
N VAL A 243 2.02 -27.80 -3.32
CA VAL A 243 1.45 -27.28 -2.07
C VAL A 243 0.08 -26.66 -2.33
N LEU A 244 -0.74 -26.57 -1.33
CA LEU A 244 -2.05 -25.92 -1.39
C LEU A 244 -1.97 -24.50 -0.78
N ASN A 245 -2.51 -23.52 -1.48
CA ASN A 245 -2.89 -22.24 -0.89
C ASN A 245 -4.38 -22.34 -0.49
N PRO A 246 -4.69 -22.53 0.80
CA PRO A 246 -6.06 -22.77 1.25
C PRO A 246 -6.94 -21.54 1.09
N LEU A 247 -6.38 -20.33 1.22
CA LEU A 247 -7.11 -19.06 1.11
C LEU A 247 -7.65 -18.80 -0.30
N LYS A 248 -6.94 -19.30 -1.32
CA LYS A 248 -7.32 -19.19 -2.72
C LYS A 248 -7.86 -20.52 -3.30
N SER A 249 -7.91 -21.57 -2.48
CA SER A 249 -8.30 -22.93 -2.88
C SER A 249 -7.54 -23.42 -4.12
N ARG A 250 -6.23 -23.10 -4.20
CA ARG A 250 -5.40 -23.42 -5.36
C ARG A 250 -4.17 -24.24 -4.99
N LYS A 251 -3.90 -25.24 -5.81
CA LYS A 251 -2.65 -26.00 -5.76
C LYS A 251 -1.58 -25.25 -6.54
N GLU A 252 -0.48 -24.95 -5.88
CA GLU A 252 0.69 -24.30 -6.45
C GLU A 252 1.86 -25.29 -6.49
N ARG A 253 2.71 -25.17 -7.50
CA ARG A 253 3.93 -25.96 -7.58
C ARG A 253 5.12 -25.13 -7.20
N LEU A 254 5.88 -25.58 -6.20
CA LEU A 254 7.17 -25.00 -5.84
C LEU A 254 8.18 -25.38 -6.93
N GLY A 255 8.50 -24.45 -7.81
CA GLY A 255 9.44 -24.72 -8.90
C GLY A 255 10.85 -24.94 -8.36
N ARG A 256 11.67 -23.89 -8.32
CA ARG A 256 12.99 -23.91 -7.68
C ARG A 256 12.91 -23.28 -6.30
N ILE A 257 13.64 -23.85 -5.37
CA ILE A 257 13.78 -23.29 -4.02
C ILE A 257 15.19 -22.72 -3.90
N LEU A 258 15.28 -21.51 -3.39
CA LEU A 258 16.51 -20.75 -3.27
C LEU A 258 16.78 -20.39 -1.81
N GLN A 259 17.98 -20.61 -1.36
CA GLN A 259 18.53 -19.99 -0.17
C GLN A 259 19.14 -18.64 -0.58
N MET A 260 18.70 -17.58 0.07
CA MET A 260 19.14 -16.22 -0.25
C MET A 260 20.19 -15.74 0.73
N HIS A 261 21.30 -15.25 0.22
CA HIS A 261 22.36 -14.63 1.00
C HIS A 261 22.70 -13.27 0.36
N ALA A 262 22.14 -12.21 0.89
CA ALA A 262 22.16 -10.88 0.25
C ALA A 262 21.63 -10.94 -1.20
N ASN A 263 22.48 -10.67 -2.19
CA ASN A 263 22.15 -10.77 -3.61
C ASN A 263 22.50 -12.14 -4.23
N GLU A 264 23.14 -13.01 -3.48
CA GLU A 264 23.50 -14.35 -3.94
C GLU A 264 22.32 -15.31 -3.78
N ARG A 265 22.16 -16.19 -4.75
CA ARG A 265 21.09 -17.19 -4.81
C ARG A 265 21.71 -18.56 -4.91
N ARG A 266 21.47 -19.37 -3.92
CA ARG A 266 21.88 -20.78 -3.90
C ARG A 266 20.66 -21.65 -4.06
N GLU A 267 20.62 -22.48 -5.09
CA GLU A 267 19.54 -23.47 -5.26
C GLU A 267 19.70 -24.61 -4.27
N ILE A 268 18.61 -24.94 -3.59
CA ILE A 268 18.53 -26.03 -2.61
C ILE A 268 17.42 -27.00 -3.00
N SER A 269 17.58 -28.26 -2.62
CA SER A 269 16.64 -29.34 -2.98
C SER A 269 15.44 -29.41 -2.04
N GLU A 270 15.62 -29.07 -0.78
CA GLU A 270 14.62 -29.21 0.28
C GLU A 270 14.81 -28.16 1.37
N VAL A 271 13.74 -27.89 2.12
CA VAL A 271 13.67 -26.93 3.22
C VAL A 271 12.96 -27.57 4.40
N TYR A 272 13.47 -27.36 5.59
CA TYR A 272 13.06 -27.99 6.84
C TYR A 272 12.25 -27.05 7.72
N ALA A 273 11.62 -27.59 8.77
CA ALA A 273 10.89 -26.82 9.77
C ALA A 273 11.79 -25.74 10.42
N GLY A 274 11.28 -24.51 10.51
CA GLY A 274 12.01 -23.35 11.04
C GLY A 274 12.83 -22.56 10.02
N ASP A 275 13.12 -23.13 8.85
CA ASP A 275 13.90 -22.47 7.80
C ASP A 275 13.12 -21.38 7.06
N ILE A 276 13.90 -20.47 6.47
CA ILE A 276 13.41 -19.44 5.55
C ILE A 276 14.05 -19.66 4.18
N ALA A 277 13.21 -19.76 3.15
CA ALA A 277 13.65 -19.90 1.77
C ALA A 277 12.85 -19.00 0.82
N ALA A 278 13.28 -18.92 -0.44
CA ALA A 278 12.54 -18.26 -1.49
C ALA A 278 12.14 -19.28 -2.58
N ALA A 279 10.89 -19.26 -3.01
CA ALA A 279 10.39 -20.08 -4.10
C ALA A 279 10.23 -19.26 -5.38
N VAL A 280 10.56 -19.91 -6.51
CA VAL A 280 10.33 -19.39 -7.87
C VAL A 280 9.23 -20.20 -8.54
N GLY A 281 8.34 -19.52 -9.24
CA GLY A 281 7.33 -20.19 -10.09
C GLY A 281 5.95 -20.31 -9.47
N ILE A 282 5.72 -19.83 -8.25
CA ILE A 282 4.40 -19.65 -7.68
C ILE A 282 3.74 -18.47 -8.40
N LYS A 283 2.52 -18.64 -8.91
CA LYS A 283 1.88 -17.63 -9.76
C LYS A 283 0.89 -16.74 -9.03
N GLU A 284 0.06 -17.33 -8.18
CA GLU A 284 -1.04 -16.63 -7.54
C GLU A 284 -0.92 -16.69 -6.01
N ILE A 285 0.01 -15.91 -5.50
CA ILE A 285 0.26 -15.78 -4.07
C ILE A 285 0.34 -14.31 -3.69
N THR A 286 -0.10 -13.99 -2.49
CA THR A 286 0.04 -12.67 -1.88
C THR A 286 0.76 -12.79 -0.55
N THR A 287 1.38 -11.69 -0.11
CA THR A 287 2.03 -11.64 1.20
C THR A 287 1.00 -11.93 2.30
N GLY A 288 1.31 -12.88 3.18
CA GLY A 288 0.42 -13.37 4.22
C GLY A 288 -0.35 -14.64 3.86
N ASP A 289 -0.20 -15.17 2.65
CA ASP A 289 -0.83 -16.45 2.27
C ASP A 289 -0.12 -17.64 2.94
N THR A 290 -0.93 -18.63 3.33
CA THR A 290 -0.44 -19.92 3.84
C THR A 290 -0.17 -20.88 2.68
N LEU A 291 0.91 -21.66 2.79
CA LEU A 291 1.21 -22.79 1.95
C LEU A 291 1.20 -24.05 2.82
N THR A 292 0.41 -25.07 2.45
CA THR A 292 0.22 -26.26 3.28
C THR A 292 0.21 -27.54 2.44
N ASP A 293 0.39 -28.67 3.12
CA ASP A 293 0.16 -30.00 2.54
C ASP A 293 -1.31 -30.13 2.10
N PRO A 294 -1.59 -30.51 0.86
CA PRO A 294 -2.96 -30.71 0.37
C PRO A 294 -3.78 -31.74 1.14
N ALA A 295 -3.15 -32.69 1.85
CA ALA A 295 -3.83 -33.72 2.62
C ALA A 295 -4.14 -33.28 4.07
N HIS A 296 -3.38 -32.32 4.60
CA HIS A 296 -3.47 -31.87 5.99
C HIS A 296 -3.55 -30.35 6.05
N VAL A 297 -4.67 -29.80 5.61
CA VAL A 297 -4.87 -28.35 5.44
C VAL A 297 -4.85 -27.63 6.78
N ILE A 298 -4.06 -26.58 6.86
CA ILE A 298 -4.06 -25.58 7.95
C ILE A 298 -4.00 -24.18 7.34
N ILE A 299 -4.71 -23.25 7.93
CA ILE A 299 -4.65 -21.82 7.63
C ILE A 299 -3.98 -21.14 8.82
N LEU A 300 -2.77 -20.63 8.61
CA LEU A 300 -2.02 -19.89 9.61
C LEU A 300 -2.61 -18.48 9.77
N GLU A 301 -2.38 -17.88 10.94
CA GLU A 301 -2.84 -16.51 11.21
C GLU A 301 -2.34 -15.53 10.14
N ARG A 302 -3.26 -14.71 9.63
CA ARG A 302 -2.93 -13.69 8.64
C ARG A 302 -2.17 -12.53 9.26
N MET A 303 -1.14 -12.08 8.57
CA MET A 303 -0.47 -10.84 8.93
C MET A 303 -1.44 -9.66 8.75
N THR A 304 -1.64 -8.88 9.80
CA THR A 304 -2.39 -7.61 9.73
C THR A 304 -1.46 -6.51 9.24
N PHE A 305 -1.80 -5.91 8.11
CA PHE A 305 -1.08 -4.77 7.56
C PHE A 305 -1.84 -3.49 7.91
N PRO A 306 -1.12 -2.38 8.19
CA PRO A 306 -1.78 -1.10 8.43
C PRO A 306 -2.50 -0.63 7.17
N GLU A 307 -3.66 -0.03 7.34
CA GLU A 307 -4.41 0.58 6.25
C GLU A 307 -3.66 1.79 5.67
N PRO A 308 -3.69 1.97 4.35
CA PRO A 308 -3.08 3.11 3.70
C PRO A 308 -3.69 4.43 4.18
N VAL A 309 -2.84 5.40 4.53
CA VAL A 309 -3.28 6.69 5.09
C VAL A 309 -3.33 7.83 4.08
N ILE A 310 -2.68 7.71 2.93
CA ILE A 310 -2.74 8.73 1.87
C ILE A 310 -3.05 8.11 0.52
N SER A 311 -3.66 8.93 -0.33
CA SER A 311 -3.99 8.55 -1.71
C SER A 311 -3.56 9.63 -2.70
N GLN A 312 -3.09 9.19 -3.86
CA GLN A 312 -2.70 10.06 -4.97
C GLN A 312 -3.27 9.52 -6.28
N ALA A 313 -3.63 10.41 -7.19
CA ALA A 313 -4.00 10.02 -8.55
C ALA A 313 -2.75 9.85 -9.41
N VAL A 314 -2.72 8.80 -10.22
CA VAL A 314 -1.63 8.52 -11.15
C VAL A 314 -2.18 8.40 -12.57
N GLU A 315 -1.62 9.18 -13.47
CA GLU A 315 -2.02 9.20 -14.89
C GLU A 315 -0.81 8.91 -15.78
N PRO A 316 -0.92 7.98 -16.74
CA PRO A 316 0.18 7.72 -17.66
C PRO A 316 0.42 8.93 -18.57
N ARG A 317 1.68 9.25 -18.88
CA ARG A 317 1.99 10.35 -19.80
C ARG A 317 1.56 10.08 -21.23
N THR A 318 1.59 8.83 -21.66
CA THR A 318 1.21 8.40 -23.00
C THR A 318 0.20 7.26 -22.95
N LYS A 319 -0.60 7.09 -24.02
CA LYS A 319 -1.52 5.96 -24.14
C LYS A 319 -0.81 4.60 -24.15
N ALA A 320 0.41 4.55 -24.67
CA ALA A 320 1.22 3.33 -24.68
C ALA A 320 1.69 2.90 -23.28
N ASP A 321 1.80 3.87 -22.35
CA ASP A 321 2.19 3.59 -20.97
C ASP A 321 1.03 3.14 -20.10
N GLN A 322 -0.22 3.27 -20.55
CA GLN A 322 -1.40 2.92 -19.77
C GLN A 322 -1.44 1.42 -19.43
N GLU A 323 -1.21 0.56 -20.42
CA GLU A 323 -1.20 -0.90 -20.21
C GLU A 323 -0.01 -1.32 -19.33
N LYS A 324 1.17 -0.77 -19.62
CA LYS A 324 2.38 -1.02 -18.82
C LYS A 324 2.23 -0.55 -17.38
N MET A 325 1.57 0.61 -17.17
CA MET A 325 1.28 1.14 -15.84
C MET A 325 0.39 0.18 -15.04
N GLY A 326 -0.65 -0.37 -15.65
CA GLY A 326 -1.51 -1.37 -14.99
C GLY A 326 -0.74 -2.61 -14.55
N ILE A 327 0.15 -3.13 -15.41
CA ILE A 327 1.00 -4.27 -15.08
C ILE A 327 1.98 -3.93 -13.94
N ALA A 328 2.64 -2.77 -14.02
CA ALA A 328 3.59 -2.32 -13.01
C ALA A 328 2.93 -2.13 -11.63
N LEU A 329 1.79 -1.43 -11.59
CA LEU A 329 1.04 -1.19 -10.36
C LEU A 329 0.54 -2.49 -9.71
N ASN A 330 0.05 -3.44 -10.52
CA ASN A 330 -0.37 -4.75 -10.01
C ASN A 330 0.79 -5.54 -9.39
N ARG A 331 1.98 -5.51 -10.01
CA ARG A 331 3.16 -6.17 -9.45
C ARG A 331 3.61 -5.52 -8.15
N LEU A 332 3.66 -4.19 -8.10
CA LEU A 332 4.00 -3.46 -6.88
C LEU A 332 3.00 -3.73 -5.75
N ALA A 333 1.70 -3.82 -6.06
CA ALA A 333 0.67 -4.16 -5.08
C ALA A 333 0.74 -5.62 -4.57
N GLN A 334 1.30 -6.54 -5.37
CA GLN A 334 1.58 -7.91 -4.91
C GLN A 334 2.77 -7.97 -3.95
N GLU A 335 3.75 -7.09 -4.15
CA GLU A 335 4.94 -7.02 -3.29
C GLU A 335 4.64 -6.36 -1.94
N ASP A 336 3.83 -5.31 -1.95
CA ASP A 336 3.55 -4.47 -0.79
C ASP A 336 2.05 -4.47 -0.44
N PRO A 337 1.64 -5.19 0.61
CA PRO A 337 0.25 -5.26 1.04
C PRO A 337 -0.32 -3.93 1.56
N SER A 338 0.53 -2.98 1.97
CA SER A 338 0.13 -1.63 2.38
C SER A 338 -0.09 -0.67 1.20
N PHE A 339 0.24 -1.12 -0.01
CA PHE A 339 0.01 -0.40 -1.25
C PHE A 339 -1.26 -0.89 -1.94
N ARG A 340 -2.22 -0.01 -2.14
CA ARG A 340 -3.48 -0.32 -2.83
C ARG A 340 -3.63 0.46 -4.11
N VAL A 341 -4.19 -0.19 -5.11
CA VAL A 341 -4.50 0.42 -6.41
C VAL A 341 -5.98 0.25 -6.69
N ARG A 342 -6.67 1.34 -6.97
CA ARG A 342 -8.07 1.30 -7.39
C ARG A 342 -8.28 2.24 -8.57
N THR A 343 -9.23 1.91 -9.42
CA THR A 343 -9.75 2.85 -10.41
C THR A 343 -11.01 3.49 -9.84
N ASP A 344 -11.03 4.79 -9.77
CA ASP A 344 -12.20 5.53 -9.36
C ASP A 344 -13.23 5.52 -10.51
N GLU A 345 -14.39 4.93 -10.27
CA GLU A 345 -15.43 4.75 -11.30
C GLU A 345 -16.01 6.07 -11.79
N GLU A 346 -16.00 7.11 -10.96
CA GLU A 346 -16.58 8.40 -11.27
C GLU A 346 -15.66 9.31 -12.08
N SER A 347 -14.38 9.38 -11.68
CA SER A 347 -13.39 10.21 -12.37
C SER A 347 -12.64 9.43 -13.46
N GLY A 348 -12.68 8.11 -13.42
CA GLY A 348 -11.87 7.22 -14.27
C GLY A 348 -10.38 7.29 -13.98
N GLN A 349 -9.98 7.91 -12.85
CA GLN A 349 -8.59 8.02 -12.45
C GLN A 349 -8.09 6.75 -11.77
N THR A 350 -6.84 6.39 -12.01
CA THR A 350 -6.15 5.38 -11.21
C THR A 350 -5.65 6.03 -9.94
N ILE A 351 -6.13 5.56 -8.79
CA ILE A 351 -5.74 6.04 -7.46
C ILE A 351 -4.83 5.01 -6.82
N ILE A 352 -3.67 5.48 -6.37
CA ILE A 352 -2.74 4.71 -5.55
C ILE A 352 -2.81 5.19 -4.11
N SER A 353 -2.81 4.25 -3.17
CA SER A 353 -2.88 4.54 -1.74
C SER A 353 -1.72 3.86 -1.01
N GLY A 354 -1.16 4.52 -0.02
CA GLY A 354 0.02 4.04 0.72
C GLY A 354 0.20 4.70 2.08
N MET A 355 1.27 4.34 2.77
CA MET A 355 1.56 4.73 4.15
C MET A 355 2.11 6.16 4.33
N GLY A 356 2.41 6.86 3.24
CA GLY A 356 2.97 8.22 3.28
C GLY A 356 3.42 8.70 1.92
N GLU A 357 3.71 10.01 1.81
CA GLU A 357 4.15 10.62 0.54
C GLU A 357 5.42 9.97 0.02
N LEU A 358 6.45 9.82 0.87
CA LEU A 358 7.70 9.16 0.49
C LEU A 358 7.49 7.72 0.03
N HIS A 359 6.57 6.98 0.63
CA HIS A 359 6.24 5.63 0.21
C HIS A 359 5.70 5.62 -1.23
N LEU A 360 4.73 6.47 -1.54
CA LEU A 360 4.16 6.56 -2.88
C LEU A 360 5.17 7.11 -3.91
N GLU A 361 6.02 8.08 -3.54
CA GLU A 361 7.10 8.59 -4.39
C GLU A 361 8.10 7.48 -4.76
N ILE A 362 8.51 6.65 -3.80
CA ILE A 362 9.40 5.51 -4.04
C ILE A 362 8.75 4.51 -5.00
N LEU A 363 7.47 4.20 -4.84
CA LEU A 363 6.75 3.27 -5.72
C LEU A 363 6.62 3.82 -7.15
N VAL A 364 6.34 5.12 -7.30
CA VAL A 364 6.31 5.79 -8.61
C VAL A 364 7.70 5.82 -9.26
N ASP A 365 8.75 6.06 -8.47
CA ASP A 365 10.12 6.01 -8.97
C ASP A 365 10.55 4.58 -9.36
N ARG A 366 10.16 3.57 -8.59
CA ARG A 366 10.32 2.15 -8.96
C ARG A 366 9.58 1.80 -10.24
N MET A 367 8.34 2.30 -10.42
CA MET A 367 7.58 2.11 -11.66
C MET A 367 8.33 2.66 -12.86
N LYS A 368 9.00 3.82 -12.72
CA LYS A 368 9.84 4.40 -13.76
C LYS A 368 11.12 3.59 -14.01
N ARG A 369 11.86 3.23 -12.95
CA ARG A 369 13.16 2.56 -13.08
C ARG A 369 13.06 1.09 -13.51
N GLU A 370 12.10 0.35 -12.93
CA GLU A 370 12.00 -1.09 -13.13
C GLU A 370 11.10 -1.47 -14.32
N PHE A 371 10.06 -0.66 -14.60
CA PHE A 371 9.09 -0.96 -15.66
C PHE A 371 9.13 0.02 -16.84
N GLY A 372 9.94 1.07 -16.75
CA GLY A 372 10.08 2.06 -17.82
C GLY A 372 8.79 2.86 -18.08
N VAL A 373 7.95 3.08 -17.07
CA VAL A 373 6.68 3.79 -17.17
C VAL A 373 6.80 5.17 -16.54
N GLU A 374 6.51 6.22 -17.30
CA GLU A 374 6.42 7.59 -16.77
C GLU A 374 4.96 7.95 -16.51
N ALA A 375 4.69 8.43 -15.30
CA ALA A 375 3.37 8.85 -14.87
C ALA A 375 3.39 10.28 -14.29
N ASN A 376 2.26 10.97 -14.41
CA ASN A 376 1.98 12.20 -13.69
C ASN A 376 1.26 11.84 -12.39
N VAL A 377 1.75 12.40 -11.29
CA VAL A 377 1.15 12.20 -9.95
C VAL A 377 0.48 13.49 -9.52
N GLY A 378 -0.71 13.38 -8.95
CA GLY A 378 -1.49 14.54 -8.51
C GLY A 378 -2.44 14.21 -7.36
N LYS A 379 -3.09 15.24 -6.85
CA LYS A 379 -4.13 15.04 -5.83
C LYS A 379 -5.33 14.33 -6.47
N PRO A 380 -5.95 13.35 -5.78
CA PRO A 380 -7.17 12.73 -6.25
C PRO A 380 -8.29 13.77 -6.41
N GLN A 381 -9.18 13.54 -7.35
CA GLN A 381 -10.40 14.34 -7.42
C GLN A 381 -11.34 13.90 -6.29
N VAL A 382 -11.91 14.89 -5.62
CA VAL A 382 -12.92 14.61 -4.58
C VAL A 382 -14.23 14.26 -5.28
N ALA A 383 -14.85 13.18 -4.88
CA ALA A 383 -16.15 12.73 -5.37
C ALA A 383 -17.28 13.52 -4.70
N TYR A 384 -17.51 14.73 -5.19
CA TYR A 384 -18.66 15.54 -4.76
C TYR A 384 -19.98 14.95 -5.28
N ARG A 385 -21.10 15.29 -4.60
CA ARG A 385 -22.46 14.95 -5.01
C ARG A 385 -23.30 16.20 -5.11
N GLU A 386 -24.45 16.11 -5.78
CA GLU A 386 -25.45 17.16 -5.83
C GLU A 386 -26.73 16.66 -5.16
N THR A 387 -27.49 17.55 -4.50
CA THR A 387 -28.84 17.27 -4.01
C THR A 387 -29.70 18.54 -4.07
N ILE A 388 -30.95 18.44 -3.64
CA ILE A 388 -31.90 19.56 -3.61
C ILE A 388 -32.38 19.84 -2.18
N ARG A 389 -32.70 21.11 -1.89
CA ARG A 389 -33.22 21.53 -0.59
C ARG A 389 -34.72 21.74 -0.54
N SER A 390 -35.36 21.99 -1.66
CA SER A 390 -36.79 22.35 -1.69
C SER A 390 -37.56 21.48 -2.66
N THR A 391 -38.80 21.16 -2.29
CA THR A 391 -39.75 20.49 -3.16
C THR A 391 -40.20 21.45 -4.26
N VAL A 392 -40.24 20.94 -5.47
CA VAL A 392 -40.78 21.64 -6.63
C VAL A 392 -41.84 20.76 -7.29
N THR A 393 -43.03 21.34 -7.48
CA THR A 393 -44.15 20.70 -8.19
C THR A 393 -44.25 21.25 -9.60
N ASP A 394 -44.97 20.56 -10.45
CA ASP A 394 -45.40 21.00 -11.78
C ASP A 394 -44.22 21.42 -12.69
N VAL A 395 -43.19 20.60 -12.72
CA VAL A 395 -42.06 20.83 -13.60
C VAL A 395 -42.32 20.21 -14.95
N GLU A 396 -42.69 21.05 -15.92
CA GLU A 396 -42.99 20.63 -17.28
C GLU A 396 -41.71 20.39 -18.10
N GLY A 397 -41.64 19.26 -18.80
CA GLY A 397 -40.67 18.96 -19.83
C GLY A 397 -41.32 18.54 -21.12
N LYS A 398 -41.19 19.35 -22.14
CA LYS A 398 -41.79 19.13 -23.45
C LYS A 398 -40.72 19.02 -24.53
N PHE A 399 -40.65 17.87 -25.17
CA PHE A 399 -39.75 17.63 -26.29
C PHE A 399 -40.56 17.48 -27.58
N VAL A 400 -40.40 18.44 -28.46
CA VAL A 400 -41.04 18.43 -29.79
C VAL A 400 -39.96 18.64 -30.84
N LYS A 401 -39.86 17.71 -31.79
CA LYS A 401 -38.95 17.82 -32.93
C LYS A 401 -39.65 17.36 -34.19
N GLN A 402 -39.78 18.27 -35.14
CA GLN A 402 -40.30 18.00 -36.47
C GLN A 402 -39.21 18.20 -37.50
N SER A 403 -38.87 17.16 -38.28
CA SER A 403 -37.83 17.20 -39.30
C SER A 403 -38.29 16.32 -40.47
N GLY A 404 -39.06 16.91 -41.41
CA GLY A 404 -39.38 16.33 -42.72
C GLY A 404 -39.73 14.83 -42.73
N GLY A 405 -40.76 14.40 -41.97
CA GLY A 405 -41.16 13.02 -41.79
C GLY A 405 -41.88 12.81 -40.46
N ARG A 406 -41.87 11.58 -39.91
CA ARG A 406 -42.46 11.25 -38.61
C ARG A 406 -41.84 12.13 -37.52
N GLY A 407 -42.64 12.90 -36.79
CA GLY A 407 -42.21 13.77 -35.69
C GLY A 407 -41.77 13.03 -34.45
N GLN A 408 -41.28 13.77 -33.46
CA GLN A 408 -41.01 13.24 -32.12
C GLN A 408 -41.73 14.13 -31.10
N TYR A 409 -42.54 13.52 -30.26
CA TYR A 409 -43.30 14.19 -29.23
C TYR A 409 -43.20 13.47 -27.91
N GLY A 410 -42.84 14.19 -26.85
CA GLY A 410 -42.85 13.70 -25.47
C GLY A 410 -43.14 14.85 -24.52
N HIS A 411 -44.06 14.66 -23.59
CA HIS A 411 -44.44 15.65 -22.60
C HIS A 411 -44.64 14.97 -21.25
N VAL A 412 -43.94 15.46 -20.23
CA VAL A 412 -44.00 14.97 -18.85
C VAL A 412 -44.04 16.13 -17.86
N VAL A 413 -44.73 15.95 -16.76
CA VAL A 413 -44.70 16.85 -15.61
C VAL A 413 -44.20 16.08 -14.39
N LEU A 414 -43.12 16.57 -13.84
CA LEU A 414 -42.44 15.95 -12.71
C LEU A 414 -42.62 16.78 -11.43
N LYS A 415 -42.66 16.08 -10.28
CA LYS A 415 -42.51 16.64 -8.95
C LYS A 415 -41.20 16.13 -8.39
N LEU A 416 -40.34 17.02 -7.87
CA LEU A 416 -39.07 16.71 -7.23
C LEU A 416 -39.16 17.03 -5.75
N GLU A 417 -38.73 16.09 -4.94
CA GLU A 417 -38.72 16.20 -3.47
C GLU A 417 -37.34 15.77 -2.92
N PRO A 418 -36.77 16.50 -1.93
CA PRO A 418 -35.59 16.05 -1.25
C PRO A 418 -35.93 14.80 -0.42
N GLN A 419 -34.97 13.89 -0.31
CA GLN A 419 -35.06 12.74 0.57
C GLN A 419 -34.07 12.85 1.75
N GLU A 420 -34.24 12.00 2.73
CA GLU A 420 -33.28 11.85 3.82
C GLU A 420 -31.93 11.34 3.27
N GLN A 421 -30.88 11.79 3.89
CA GLN A 421 -29.52 11.45 3.52
C GLN A 421 -29.29 9.93 3.45
N GLY A 422 -28.71 9.47 2.33
CA GLY A 422 -28.39 8.06 2.10
C GLY A 422 -29.53 7.23 1.52
N LYS A 423 -30.73 7.80 1.30
CA LYS A 423 -31.85 7.08 0.64
C LYS A 423 -31.70 6.97 -0.88
N GLY A 424 -30.79 7.74 -1.46
CA GLY A 424 -30.48 7.69 -2.89
C GLY A 424 -31.60 8.21 -3.79
N TYR A 425 -31.97 7.45 -4.81
CA TYR A 425 -32.95 7.85 -5.81
C TYR A 425 -34.20 6.99 -5.77
N GLU A 426 -35.37 7.63 -5.71
CA GLU A 426 -36.68 6.98 -5.77
C GLU A 426 -37.50 7.57 -6.92
N PHE A 427 -38.10 6.70 -7.76
CA PHE A 427 -39.05 7.10 -8.82
C PHE A 427 -40.44 6.59 -8.46
N VAL A 428 -41.43 7.48 -8.53
CA VAL A 428 -42.84 7.17 -8.27
C VAL A 428 -43.69 7.51 -9.46
N ASP A 429 -44.48 6.56 -9.90
CA ASP A 429 -45.53 6.78 -10.92
C ASP A 429 -46.85 7.14 -10.22
N ALA A 430 -47.32 8.38 -10.46
CA ALA A 430 -48.59 8.87 -9.93
C ALA A 430 -49.57 9.23 -11.08
N ILE A 431 -49.39 8.70 -12.28
CA ILE A 431 -50.25 8.95 -13.44
C ILE A 431 -51.66 8.41 -13.19
N LYS A 432 -52.64 9.25 -13.41
CA LYS A 432 -54.07 8.90 -13.37
C LYS A 432 -54.69 9.02 -14.77
N GLY A 433 -55.59 8.10 -15.12
CA GLY A 433 -56.37 8.20 -16.35
C GLY A 433 -55.64 7.83 -17.65
N GLY A 434 -54.46 7.21 -17.59
CA GLY A 434 -53.75 6.71 -18.78
C GLY A 434 -53.22 7.80 -19.74
N VAL A 435 -53.04 9.03 -19.26
CA VAL A 435 -52.55 10.17 -20.06
C VAL A 435 -51.12 10.00 -20.59
N VAL A 436 -50.36 9.07 -20.02
CA VAL A 436 -49.08 8.54 -20.53
C VAL A 436 -49.20 7.03 -20.62
N PRO A 437 -49.02 6.41 -21.79
CA PRO A 437 -49.02 4.97 -21.95
C PRO A 437 -47.96 4.32 -21.06
N ARG A 438 -48.29 3.18 -20.43
CA ARG A 438 -47.41 2.47 -19.47
C ARG A 438 -46.07 2.11 -20.09
N GLU A 439 -46.00 1.85 -21.38
CA GLU A 439 -44.78 1.55 -22.13
C GLU A 439 -43.74 2.67 -22.11
N PHE A 440 -44.14 3.95 -21.94
CA PHE A 440 -43.23 5.09 -21.93
C PHE A 440 -42.75 5.48 -20.52
N ILE A 441 -43.36 4.95 -19.44
CA ILE A 441 -42.97 5.24 -18.05
C ILE A 441 -41.54 4.79 -17.75
N PRO A 442 -41.08 3.60 -18.18
CA PRO A 442 -39.68 3.20 -18.00
C PRO A 442 -38.70 4.11 -18.75
N ALA A 443 -39.11 4.69 -19.89
CA ALA A 443 -38.27 5.63 -20.61
C ALA A 443 -38.14 6.98 -19.89
N VAL A 444 -39.16 7.41 -19.16
CA VAL A 444 -39.11 8.59 -18.27
C VAL A 444 -38.11 8.36 -17.15
N ASP A 445 -38.21 7.23 -16.41
CA ASP A 445 -37.26 6.88 -15.33
C ASP A 445 -35.81 6.81 -15.85
N ARG A 446 -35.60 6.18 -17.01
CA ARG A 446 -34.28 6.12 -17.64
C ARG A 446 -33.74 7.51 -17.97
N GLY A 447 -34.55 8.43 -18.47
CA GLY A 447 -34.17 9.82 -18.77
C GLY A 447 -33.81 10.61 -17.53
N VAL A 448 -34.45 10.37 -16.39
CA VAL A 448 -34.11 10.96 -15.10
C VAL A 448 -32.78 10.38 -14.61
N ARG A 449 -32.60 9.05 -14.60
CA ARG A 449 -31.34 8.38 -14.14
C ARG A 449 -30.11 8.81 -14.93
N GLU A 450 -30.23 8.94 -16.27
CA GLU A 450 -29.12 9.45 -17.08
C GLU A 450 -28.75 10.89 -16.72
N THR A 451 -29.73 11.69 -16.30
CA THR A 451 -29.51 13.09 -15.90
C THR A 451 -28.95 13.18 -14.48
N LEU A 452 -29.39 12.31 -13.56
CA LEU A 452 -28.82 12.18 -12.21
C LEU A 452 -27.31 11.96 -12.29
N ASN A 453 -26.84 11.03 -13.12
CA ASN A 453 -25.42 10.71 -13.26
C ASN A 453 -24.58 11.86 -13.83
N THR A 454 -25.19 12.76 -14.60
CA THR A 454 -24.48 13.91 -15.24
C THR A 454 -24.52 15.18 -14.42
N GLY A 455 -25.36 15.25 -13.39
CA GLY A 455 -25.57 16.41 -12.53
C GLY A 455 -26.11 17.64 -13.26
N VAL A 456 -26.45 18.66 -12.51
CA VAL A 456 -27.04 19.89 -13.04
C VAL A 456 -26.30 21.16 -12.58
N LEU A 457 -25.80 21.19 -11.36
CA LEU A 457 -25.13 22.34 -10.76
C LEU A 457 -23.65 22.43 -11.19
N ALA A 458 -22.87 21.43 -10.86
CA ALA A 458 -21.44 21.35 -11.17
C ALA A 458 -21.07 20.13 -12.04
N GLY A 459 -22.02 19.26 -12.30
CA GLY A 459 -21.85 18.05 -13.09
C GLY A 459 -21.38 16.86 -12.26
N TYR A 460 -21.76 16.81 -11.00
CA TYR A 460 -21.60 15.65 -10.12
C TYR A 460 -22.90 14.87 -10.01
N PRO A 461 -22.85 13.55 -9.74
CA PRO A 461 -24.07 12.77 -9.59
C PRO A 461 -25.00 13.34 -8.52
N VAL A 462 -26.30 13.31 -8.81
CA VAL A 462 -27.35 13.77 -7.89
C VAL A 462 -27.78 12.59 -7.02
N VAL A 463 -27.92 12.81 -5.72
CA VAL A 463 -28.36 11.81 -4.73
C VAL A 463 -29.49 12.36 -3.85
N ASP A 464 -30.19 11.46 -3.16
CA ASP A 464 -31.20 11.76 -2.17
C ASP A 464 -32.36 12.61 -2.72
N VAL A 465 -32.88 12.18 -3.89
CA VAL A 465 -33.97 12.86 -4.59
C VAL A 465 -35.08 11.86 -4.95
N LYS A 466 -36.31 12.20 -4.58
CA LYS A 466 -37.52 11.52 -5.02
C LYS A 466 -38.14 12.25 -6.20
N VAL A 467 -38.41 11.52 -7.26
CA VAL A 467 -39.02 12.04 -8.48
C VAL A 467 -40.37 11.36 -8.72
N THR A 468 -41.43 12.14 -8.75
CA THR A 468 -42.78 11.64 -9.00
C THR A 468 -43.24 12.12 -10.37
N LEU A 469 -43.65 11.21 -11.26
CA LEU A 469 -44.28 11.50 -12.51
C LEU A 469 -45.76 11.76 -12.24
N VAL A 470 -46.19 13.03 -12.36
CA VAL A 470 -47.55 13.47 -11.97
C VAL A 470 -48.50 13.52 -13.17
N PHE A 471 -48.01 14.01 -14.30
CA PHE A 471 -48.80 14.21 -15.50
C PHE A 471 -47.96 14.12 -16.77
N GLY A 472 -48.60 13.99 -17.91
CA GLY A 472 -47.97 14.03 -19.22
C GLY A 472 -49.00 13.97 -20.34
N SER A 473 -48.54 14.05 -21.58
CA SER A 473 -49.36 13.81 -22.75
C SER A 473 -48.58 13.15 -23.85
N TYR A 474 -49.27 12.41 -24.70
CA TYR A 474 -48.66 11.71 -25.83
C TYR A 474 -49.41 12.06 -27.14
N HIS A 475 -48.79 11.71 -28.24
CA HIS A 475 -49.35 11.81 -29.57
C HIS A 475 -49.24 10.45 -30.26
N ASP A 476 -50.33 9.91 -30.75
CA ASP A 476 -50.42 8.52 -31.23
C ASP A 476 -49.39 8.14 -32.30
N VAL A 477 -48.98 9.10 -33.15
CA VAL A 477 -48.05 8.87 -34.25
C VAL A 477 -46.62 9.27 -33.93
N ASP A 478 -46.41 10.37 -33.18
CA ASP A 478 -45.12 11.02 -32.99
C ASP A 478 -44.46 10.68 -31.64
N SER A 479 -45.16 10.01 -30.72
CA SER A 479 -44.59 9.62 -29.43
C SER A 479 -43.73 8.36 -29.55
N ASN A 480 -42.60 8.40 -28.87
CA ASN A 480 -41.66 7.26 -28.76
C ASN A 480 -40.84 7.36 -27.48
N GLU A 481 -40.19 6.25 -27.08
CA GLU A 481 -39.36 6.18 -25.87
C GLU A 481 -38.28 7.27 -25.81
N ASN A 482 -37.63 7.58 -26.93
CA ASN A 482 -36.59 8.61 -26.98
C ASN A 482 -37.15 10.02 -26.70
N ALA A 483 -38.34 10.34 -27.18
CA ALA A 483 -38.97 11.63 -26.93
C ALA A 483 -39.31 11.78 -25.44
N PHE A 484 -39.90 10.76 -24.81
CA PHE A 484 -40.17 10.75 -23.36
C PHE A 484 -38.91 10.79 -22.51
N ARG A 485 -37.86 10.08 -22.90
CA ARG A 485 -36.54 10.15 -22.23
C ARG A 485 -35.97 11.57 -22.28
N MET A 486 -36.03 12.23 -23.44
CA MET A 486 -35.56 13.62 -23.57
C MET A 486 -36.43 14.62 -22.81
N ALA A 487 -37.77 14.46 -22.85
CA ALA A 487 -38.68 15.28 -22.07
C ALA A 487 -38.43 15.16 -20.56
N ALA A 488 -38.22 13.94 -20.05
CA ALA A 488 -37.87 13.69 -18.66
C ALA A 488 -36.55 14.33 -18.25
N SER A 489 -35.52 14.21 -19.08
CA SER A 489 -34.22 14.87 -18.85
C SER A 489 -34.35 16.40 -18.80
N MET A 490 -35.18 16.98 -19.62
CA MET A 490 -35.45 18.43 -19.64
C MET A 490 -36.21 18.87 -18.39
N ALA A 491 -37.30 18.16 -18.03
CA ALA A 491 -38.05 18.41 -16.81
C ALA A 491 -37.17 18.32 -15.56
N PHE A 492 -36.41 17.24 -15.43
CA PHE A 492 -35.55 17.05 -14.30
C PHE A 492 -34.49 18.16 -14.16
N LYS A 493 -33.81 18.56 -15.24
CA LYS A 493 -32.83 19.66 -15.22
C LYS A 493 -33.44 20.99 -14.78
N GLU A 494 -34.65 21.28 -15.25
CA GLU A 494 -35.36 22.50 -14.87
C GLU A 494 -35.83 22.43 -13.41
N GLY A 495 -36.36 21.28 -12.98
CA GLY A 495 -36.74 21.03 -11.59
C GLY A 495 -35.58 21.21 -10.62
N MET A 496 -34.44 20.61 -10.93
CA MET A 496 -33.22 20.77 -10.13
C MET A 496 -32.83 22.25 -9.97
N ARG A 497 -32.88 23.06 -11.04
CA ARG A 497 -32.54 24.49 -10.97
C ARG A 497 -33.46 25.27 -10.04
N ARG A 498 -34.74 24.93 -10.01
CA ARG A 498 -35.76 25.56 -9.15
C ARG A 498 -35.69 25.05 -7.71
N ALA A 499 -35.25 23.80 -7.49
CA ALA A 499 -35.25 23.13 -6.22
C ALA A 499 -34.11 23.54 -5.26
N LYS A 500 -33.39 24.63 -5.55
CA LYS A 500 -32.22 25.10 -4.79
C LYS A 500 -31.16 23.99 -4.64
N PRO A 501 -30.50 23.65 -5.73
CA PRO A 501 -29.49 22.59 -5.71
C PRO A 501 -28.27 22.98 -4.86
N VAL A 502 -27.73 22.03 -4.12
CA VAL A 502 -26.56 22.19 -3.26
C VAL A 502 -25.52 21.13 -3.58
N LEU A 503 -24.25 21.48 -3.32
CA LEU A 503 -23.13 20.56 -3.46
C LEU A 503 -22.87 19.88 -2.13
N LEU A 504 -22.69 18.57 -2.17
CA LEU A 504 -22.30 17.75 -1.03
C LEU A 504 -20.82 17.38 -1.10
N GLU A 505 -20.12 17.49 0.01
CA GLU A 505 -18.73 17.05 0.18
C GLU A 505 -18.66 15.79 1.06
N PRO A 506 -17.73 14.84 0.77
CA PRO A 506 -17.56 13.66 1.58
C PRO A 506 -16.87 14.02 2.90
N MET A 507 -17.47 13.64 4.02
CA MET A 507 -16.95 13.79 5.37
C MET A 507 -16.28 12.48 5.81
N MET A 508 -15.06 12.61 6.33
CA MET A 508 -14.27 11.50 6.84
C MET A 508 -14.36 11.47 8.35
N HIS A 509 -14.58 10.29 8.90
CA HIS A 509 -14.34 10.02 10.32
C HIS A 509 -12.84 9.80 10.49
N VAL A 510 -12.20 10.61 11.33
CA VAL A 510 -10.76 10.61 11.54
C VAL A 510 -10.49 10.28 13.00
N GLU A 511 -9.68 9.27 13.24
CA GLU A 511 -9.16 8.91 14.56
C GLU A 511 -7.66 9.17 14.60
N ILE A 512 -7.20 9.89 15.61
CA ILE A 512 -5.80 10.29 15.75
C ILE A 512 -5.30 9.85 17.12
N GLU A 513 -4.30 8.99 17.11
CA GLU A 513 -3.58 8.62 18.33
C GLU A 513 -2.37 9.56 18.48
N THR A 514 -2.32 10.29 19.58
CA THR A 514 -1.26 11.29 19.84
C THR A 514 -0.84 11.28 21.30
N PRO A 515 0.45 11.52 21.61
CA PRO A 515 0.87 11.80 22.98
C PRO A 515 0.14 13.04 23.53
N GLU A 516 -0.08 13.06 24.85
CA GLU A 516 -0.83 14.13 25.53
C GLU A 516 -0.27 15.53 25.24
N ASP A 517 1.05 15.68 25.17
CA ASP A 517 1.76 16.94 24.91
C ASP A 517 1.37 17.60 23.57
N PHE A 518 0.96 16.82 22.59
CA PHE A 518 0.64 17.31 21.23
C PHE A 518 -0.85 17.44 20.96
N THR A 519 -1.71 17.03 21.89
CA THR A 519 -3.18 17.01 21.70
C THR A 519 -3.72 18.38 21.31
N GLY A 520 -3.26 19.45 21.97
CA GLY A 520 -3.67 20.82 21.66
C GLY A 520 -3.31 21.25 20.23
N ASN A 521 -2.12 20.90 19.75
CA ASN A 521 -1.67 21.21 18.40
C ASN A 521 -2.50 20.44 17.35
N VAL A 522 -2.80 19.17 17.61
CA VAL A 522 -3.62 18.32 16.74
C VAL A 522 -5.05 18.87 16.63
N MET A 523 -5.67 19.24 17.76
CA MET A 523 -7.02 19.82 17.76
C MET A 523 -7.06 21.17 17.02
N GLY A 524 -6.02 22.01 17.18
CA GLY A 524 -5.89 23.28 16.45
C GLY A 524 -5.79 23.08 14.94
N ASP A 525 -4.99 22.10 14.48
CA ASP A 525 -4.84 21.79 13.05
C ASP A 525 -6.14 21.21 12.48
N LEU A 526 -6.82 20.29 13.18
CA LEU A 526 -8.12 19.77 12.75
C LEU A 526 -9.17 20.88 12.59
N SER A 527 -9.23 21.81 13.55
CA SER A 527 -10.13 22.96 13.48
C SER A 527 -9.81 23.87 12.29
N SER A 528 -8.52 24.09 11.98
CA SER A 528 -8.10 24.87 10.80
C SER A 528 -8.52 24.20 9.48
N ARG A 529 -8.68 22.88 9.46
CA ARG A 529 -9.15 22.05 8.33
C ARG A 529 -10.67 21.85 8.32
N ARG A 530 -11.40 22.71 8.98
CA ARG A 530 -12.87 22.61 9.09
C ARG A 530 -13.34 21.32 9.78
N GLY A 531 -12.45 20.68 10.56
CA GLY A 531 -12.77 19.48 11.31
C GLY A 531 -13.60 19.79 12.55
N MET A 532 -14.60 18.96 12.80
CA MET A 532 -15.40 18.96 14.03
C MET A 532 -14.92 17.86 14.96
N VAL A 533 -14.24 18.23 16.05
CA VAL A 533 -13.82 17.26 17.07
C VAL A 533 -15.06 16.75 17.82
N GLN A 534 -15.22 15.42 17.85
CA GLN A 534 -16.36 14.75 18.48
C GLN A 534 -16.08 14.26 19.88
N GLY A 535 -14.84 13.87 20.15
CA GLY A 535 -14.44 13.35 21.46
C GLY A 535 -12.94 13.14 21.57
N MET A 536 -12.51 12.90 22.80
CA MET A 536 -11.15 12.57 23.14
C MET A 536 -11.18 11.53 24.28
N GLU A 537 -10.44 10.44 24.11
CA GLU A 537 -10.37 9.35 25.07
C GLU A 537 -8.90 9.02 25.39
N ASP A 538 -8.67 8.48 26.57
CA ASP A 538 -7.34 7.98 26.94
C ASP A 538 -7.10 6.61 26.30
N ILE A 539 -5.92 6.41 25.73
CA ILE A 539 -5.54 5.12 25.16
C ILE A 539 -5.28 4.13 26.29
N ALA A 540 -5.94 2.99 26.25
CA ALA A 540 -5.76 1.91 27.22
C ALA A 540 -4.29 1.44 27.23
N GLY A 541 -3.63 1.54 28.40
CA GLY A 541 -2.21 1.19 28.56
C GLY A 541 -1.28 2.37 28.82
N GLY A 542 -1.79 3.59 28.85
CA GLY A 542 -1.08 4.81 29.28
C GLY A 542 -0.12 5.39 28.24
N GLY A 543 -0.19 6.70 28.05
CA GLY A 543 0.80 7.47 27.29
C GLY A 543 0.29 8.23 26.08
N GLY A 544 -1.02 8.26 25.80
CA GLY A 544 -1.57 9.02 24.68
C GLY A 544 -3.08 9.23 24.75
N LYS A 545 -3.57 10.09 23.88
CA LYS A 545 -4.98 10.43 23.68
C LYS A 545 -5.42 9.99 22.30
N LEU A 546 -6.62 9.43 22.20
CA LEU A 546 -7.33 9.18 20.95
C LEU A 546 -8.28 10.34 20.69
N VAL A 547 -8.04 11.11 19.64
CA VAL A 547 -8.88 12.23 19.19
C VAL A 547 -9.74 11.78 18.03
N ARG A 548 -11.07 11.91 18.15
CA ARG A 548 -12.02 11.62 17.07
C ARG A 548 -12.58 12.90 16.48
N ALA A 549 -12.57 13.01 15.17
CA ALA A 549 -13.08 14.19 14.48
C ALA A 549 -13.75 13.82 13.13
N GLU A 550 -14.64 14.70 12.66
CA GLU A 550 -15.17 14.67 11.30
C GLU A 550 -14.53 15.78 10.48
N VAL A 551 -13.89 15.42 9.38
CA VAL A 551 -13.14 16.36 8.53
C VAL A 551 -13.49 16.16 7.06
N PRO A 552 -13.71 17.22 6.26
CA PRO A 552 -13.91 17.07 4.82
C PRO A 552 -12.70 16.43 4.13
N LEU A 553 -12.92 15.47 3.23
CA LEU A 553 -11.84 14.78 2.51
C LEU A 553 -10.91 15.75 1.77
N ALA A 554 -11.44 16.84 1.24
CA ALA A 554 -10.65 17.85 0.53
C ALA A 554 -9.53 18.46 1.38
N GLU A 555 -9.73 18.58 2.69
CA GLU A 555 -8.79 19.16 3.66
C GLU A 555 -7.79 18.12 4.22
N MET A 556 -8.03 16.84 3.96
CA MET A 556 -7.17 15.76 4.45
C MET A 556 -5.99 15.45 3.53
N PHE A 557 -5.95 16.01 2.32
CA PHE A 557 -4.80 15.83 1.44
C PHE A 557 -3.53 16.46 2.03
N GLY A 558 -2.47 15.65 2.17
CA GLY A 558 -1.22 16.06 2.80
C GLY A 558 -1.26 16.12 4.34
N TYR A 559 -2.35 15.66 4.97
CA TYR A 559 -2.49 15.68 6.43
C TYR A 559 -1.42 14.86 7.15
N SER A 560 -1.02 13.72 6.60
CA SER A 560 0.04 12.86 7.14
C SER A 560 1.34 13.64 7.40
N THR A 561 1.76 14.46 6.45
CA THR A 561 2.97 15.29 6.56
C THR A 561 2.80 16.38 7.62
N SER A 562 1.64 17.05 7.65
CA SER A 562 1.33 18.07 8.67
C SER A 562 1.32 17.47 10.07
N LEU A 563 0.63 16.34 10.26
CA LEU A 563 0.54 15.65 11.55
C LEU A 563 1.92 15.23 12.07
N ARG A 564 2.76 14.65 11.21
CA ARG A 564 4.15 14.29 11.56
C ARG A 564 4.95 15.51 12.01
N SER A 565 4.88 16.61 11.28
CA SER A 565 5.58 17.85 11.64
C SER A 565 5.10 18.42 12.99
N LEU A 566 3.78 18.39 13.25
CA LEU A 566 3.18 18.91 14.48
C LEU A 566 3.49 18.05 15.72
N THR A 567 3.67 16.75 15.53
CA THR A 567 3.79 15.78 16.63
C THR A 567 5.15 15.09 16.68
N GLN A 568 6.13 15.61 15.93
CA GLN A 568 7.47 15.01 15.80
C GLN A 568 7.39 13.52 15.40
N GLY A 569 6.43 13.16 14.51
CA GLY A 569 6.20 11.80 14.03
C GLY A 569 5.56 10.82 15.02
N ARG A 570 5.19 11.28 16.22
CA ARG A 570 4.67 10.42 17.29
C ARG A 570 3.19 10.10 17.18
N ALA A 571 2.43 10.87 16.38
CA ALA A 571 1.01 10.60 16.16
C ALA A 571 0.79 9.75 14.92
N THR A 572 -0.23 8.92 15.00
CA THR A 572 -0.79 8.15 13.88
C THR A 572 -2.24 8.54 13.67
N TYR A 573 -2.75 8.36 12.45
CA TYR A 573 -4.17 8.57 12.20
C TYR A 573 -4.72 7.52 11.25
N SER A 574 -6.02 7.26 11.38
CA SER A 574 -6.83 6.53 10.42
C SER A 574 -7.98 7.41 9.96
N MET A 575 -8.51 7.15 8.78
CA MET A 575 -9.70 7.85 8.28
C MET A 575 -10.58 6.92 7.48
N GLU A 576 -11.90 7.05 7.69
CA GLU A 576 -12.92 6.29 6.98
C GLU A 576 -14.01 7.23 6.47
N PHE A 577 -14.64 6.87 5.34
CA PHE A 577 -15.80 7.63 4.85
C PHE A 577 -16.96 7.47 5.83
N LYS A 578 -17.55 8.59 6.27
CA LYS A 578 -18.70 8.57 7.16
C LYS A 578 -20.00 8.88 6.42
N HIS A 579 -20.10 10.07 5.83
CA HIS A 579 -21.29 10.52 5.14
C HIS A 579 -20.99 11.70 4.20
N TYR A 580 -21.98 12.12 3.43
CA TYR A 580 -21.92 13.36 2.68
C TYR A 580 -22.55 14.50 3.47
N ALA A 581 -21.90 15.66 3.56
CA ALA A 581 -22.44 16.87 4.18
C ALA A 581 -22.47 18.01 3.17
N GLU A 582 -23.29 19.02 3.42
CA GLU A 582 -23.38 20.17 2.54
C GLU A 582 -22.09 21.01 2.60
N ALA A 583 -21.49 21.25 1.43
CA ALA A 583 -20.32 22.09 1.30
C ALA A 583 -20.64 23.57 1.60
N PRO A 584 -19.81 24.29 2.37
CA PRO A 584 -19.96 25.72 2.59
C PRO A 584 -20.05 26.48 1.27
N ARG A 585 -20.88 27.52 1.24
CA ARG A 585 -21.17 28.27 0.01
C ARG A 585 -19.93 28.73 -0.74
N GLN A 586 -18.92 29.24 -0.03
CA GLN A 586 -17.65 29.69 -0.63
C GLN A 586 -16.91 28.55 -1.34
N VAL A 587 -16.85 27.36 -0.71
CA VAL A 587 -16.20 26.17 -1.26
C VAL A 587 -16.97 25.67 -2.48
N ALA A 588 -18.30 25.60 -2.38
CA ALA A 588 -19.17 25.20 -3.49
C ALA A 588 -19.00 26.11 -4.71
N GLU A 589 -18.98 27.45 -4.51
CA GLU A 589 -18.79 28.42 -5.59
C GLU A 589 -17.41 28.25 -6.28
N GLN A 590 -16.34 27.97 -5.53
CA GLN A 590 -15.01 27.70 -6.08
C GLN A 590 -14.99 26.44 -6.95
N ILE A 591 -15.61 25.37 -6.49
CA ILE A 591 -15.67 24.08 -7.20
C ILE A 591 -16.46 24.22 -8.49
N ILE A 592 -17.62 24.90 -8.45
CA ILE A 592 -18.46 25.17 -9.60
C ILE A 592 -17.70 26.01 -10.66
N ALA A 593 -16.99 27.07 -10.22
CA ALA A 593 -16.19 27.93 -11.09
C ALA A 593 -15.03 27.17 -11.73
N ALA A 594 -14.33 26.33 -10.99
CA ALA A 594 -13.22 25.52 -11.49
C ALA A 594 -13.66 24.56 -12.61
N ARG A 595 -14.79 23.86 -12.44
CA ARG A 595 -15.35 22.96 -13.47
C ARG A 595 -15.95 23.68 -14.66
N GLY A 596 -16.57 24.84 -14.45
CA GLY A 596 -17.08 25.69 -15.53
C GLY A 596 -15.99 26.20 -16.48
N SER A 597 -14.81 26.53 -15.95
CA SER A 597 -13.64 26.94 -16.74
C SER A 597 -13.01 25.76 -17.50
N GLY A 598 -12.99 24.56 -16.93
CA GLY A 598 -12.53 23.32 -17.59
C GLY A 598 -13.37 22.93 -18.80
N ARG A 599 -14.71 23.02 -18.71
CA ARG A 599 -15.62 22.78 -19.84
C ARG A 599 -15.40 23.76 -20.98
N ARG A 600 -15.14 25.04 -20.71
CA ARG A 600 -14.83 26.06 -21.73
C ARG A 600 -13.48 25.81 -22.41
N ARG A 601 -12.45 25.34 -21.68
CA ARG A 601 -11.15 24.95 -22.26
C ARG A 601 -11.26 23.68 -23.11
N GLY A 602 -12.00 22.67 -22.67
CA GLY A 602 -12.25 21.43 -23.42
C GLY A 602 -13.03 21.70 -24.72
N ALA A 603 -14.07 22.53 -24.66
CA ALA A 603 -14.84 22.93 -25.84
C ALA A 603 -14.01 23.74 -26.86
N ARG A 604 -13.12 24.63 -26.38
CA ARG A 604 -12.18 25.36 -27.26
C ARG A 604 -11.14 24.45 -27.89
N ALA A 605 -10.60 23.45 -27.13
CA ALA A 605 -9.67 22.49 -27.67
C ALA A 605 -10.32 21.53 -28.69
N ALA A 606 -11.57 21.13 -28.47
CA ALA A 606 -12.35 20.33 -29.43
C ALA A 606 -12.70 21.12 -30.69
N ALA A 607 -13.01 22.41 -30.56
CA ALA A 607 -13.28 23.30 -31.69
C ALA A 607 -12.00 23.57 -32.51
N ALA A 608 -10.83 23.67 -31.86
CA ALA A 608 -9.55 23.86 -32.54
C ALA A 608 -9.06 22.58 -33.28
N ARG A 609 -9.59 21.40 -32.97
CA ARG A 609 -9.28 20.13 -33.66
C ARG A 609 -10.16 19.81 -34.85
N ARG A 610 -11.15 20.66 -35.20
CA ARG A 610 -11.88 20.51 -36.48
C ARG A 610 -10.93 20.89 -37.62
N PRO A 611 -10.64 20.00 -38.59
CA PRO A 611 -9.79 20.34 -39.70
C PRO A 611 -10.49 21.49 -40.47
N ALA A 612 -9.80 22.63 -40.59
CA ALA A 612 -10.23 23.71 -41.46
C ALA A 612 -10.29 23.15 -42.87
N CYS A 613 -11.51 23.05 -43.42
CA CYS A 613 -11.68 22.83 -44.83
C CYS A 613 -11.02 24.02 -45.54
N ARG A 614 -9.76 23.83 -46.00
CA ARG A 614 -9.08 24.78 -46.85
C ARG A 614 -9.92 24.93 -48.13
N ARG A 615 -10.65 26.03 -48.24
CA ARG A 615 -11.11 26.53 -49.54
C ARG A 615 -9.88 26.78 -50.39
N GLY A 616 -9.63 25.92 -51.38
CA GLY A 616 -8.59 26.14 -52.39
C GLY A 616 -8.84 27.45 -53.15
N PRO A 617 -7.75 28.09 -53.67
CA PRO A 617 -7.86 29.33 -54.42
C PRO A 617 -8.64 29.08 -55.70
N ARG A 618 -9.59 29.99 -56.02
CA ARG A 618 -10.30 30.06 -57.30
C ARG A 618 -9.26 30.37 -58.40
N CYS A 619 -9.03 29.40 -59.29
CA CYS A 619 -8.40 29.69 -60.58
C CYS A 619 -9.40 30.49 -61.43
N ALA A 620 -9.03 31.73 -61.78
CA ALA A 620 -9.65 32.52 -62.80
C ALA A 620 -9.16 32.04 -64.17
N PHE A 621 -10.09 31.65 -65.03
CA PHE A 621 -9.82 31.52 -66.46
C PHE A 621 -10.63 32.58 -67.23
N PRO A 622 -10.04 33.24 -68.24
CA PRO A 622 -10.74 34.23 -69.04
C PRO A 622 -11.51 33.58 -70.22
N GLY A 623 -12.50 34.22 -70.61
CA GLY A 623 -13.57 33.99 -71.57
C GLY A 623 -13.31 33.28 -72.88
N GLY A 624 -14.34 32.61 -73.37
CA GLY A 624 -14.42 32.05 -74.73
C GLY A 624 -15.82 31.46 -74.94
N ALA A 625 -16.44 31.96 -75.97
CA ALA A 625 -17.82 31.89 -76.45
C ALA A 625 -18.47 30.49 -76.54
N ALA A 626 -19.81 30.47 -76.40
CA ALA A 626 -20.67 29.33 -76.69
C ALA A 626 -20.83 29.14 -78.21
N PRO A 627 -21.31 27.99 -78.71
CA PRO A 627 -22.67 27.78 -79.01
C PRO A 627 -23.19 26.30 -78.79
N PRO A 628 -24.48 26.04 -79.19
CA PRO A 628 -25.42 25.28 -78.38
C PRO A 628 -25.71 23.85 -78.89
N GLY A 629 -26.31 23.06 -78.07
CA GLY A 629 -27.20 22.03 -78.55
C GLY A 629 -26.92 20.58 -78.13
N ARG A 630 -27.99 20.00 -77.57
CA ARG A 630 -28.45 18.61 -77.54
C ARG A 630 -28.35 17.83 -76.25
N THR A 631 -29.49 17.70 -75.69
CA THR A 631 -30.16 16.48 -75.11
C THR A 631 -29.41 15.17 -75.12
N GLY A 632 -29.41 14.49 -73.94
CA GLY A 632 -29.15 13.09 -73.90
C GLY A 632 -28.93 12.52 -72.47
N ARG A 633 -29.85 11.69 -72.15
CA ARG A 633 -30.08 10.94 -70.89
C ARG A 633 -28.89 10.06 -70.46
N SER A 634 -28.87 9.86 -69.16
CA SER A 634 -28.69 8.58 -68.43
C SER A 634 -27.31 7.99 -68.20
N ALA A 635 -27.22 7.50 -66.98
CA ALA A 635 -26.58 6.31 -66.43
C ALA A 635 -25.34 6.48 -65.56
N CYS A 636 -25.59 6.28 -64.30
CA CYS A 636 -24.59 5.89 -63.30
C CYS A 636 -23.85 4.60 -63.64
N TRP A 637 -22.55 4.59 -63.49
CA TRP A 637 -21.83 3.35 -63.18
C TRP A 637 -20.53 3.70 -62.44
N PRO A 638 -20.06 2.83 -61.47
CA PRO A 638 -19.01 3.19 -60.50
C PRO A 638 -17.63 2.82 -61.01
N ALA A 639 -16.66 3.69 -60.79
CA ALA A 639 -15.27 3.45 -61.11
C ALA A 639 -14.56 2.64 -59.98
N ARG A 640 -14.09 1.46 -60.33
CA ARG A 640 -13.09 0.66 -59.58
C ARG A 640 -11.73 1.31 -59.70
N TRP A 641 -11.02 1.41 -58.59
CA TRP A 641 -9.58 1.73 -58.56
C TRP A 641 -8.73 0.45 -58.46
N PRO A 642 -7.60 0.35 -59.18
CA PRO A 642 -6.75 -0.85 -59.16
C PRO A 642 -5.80 -0.87 -57.95
N ARG A 643 -5.61 -2.06 -57.41
CA ARG A 643 -4.60 -2.38 -56.37
C ARG A 643 -3.22 -2.39 -56.99
N ALA A 644 -2.25 -1.70 -56.37
CA ALA A 644 -0.80 -1.84 -56.63
C ALA A 644 -0.17 -2.83 -55.62
N PRO A 645 0.83 -3.60 -56.00
CA PRO A 645 1.32 -4.74 -55.22
C PRO A 645 2.40 -4.34 -54.19
N CYS A 646 2.26 -4.91 -53.00
CA CYS A 646 3.26 -4.88 -51.93
C CYS A 646 4.52 -5.64 -52.32
N ARG A 647 5.67 -4.96 -52.40
CA ARG A 647 6.98 -5.58 -52.46
C ARG A 647 7.47 -5.94 -51.06
N ARG A 648 7.77 -7.24 -50.85
CA ARG A 648 8.54 -7.77 -49.70
C ARG A 648 10.02 -7.41 -49.89
N PRO A 649 10.79 -7.06 -48.83
CA PRO A 649 12.24 -7.02 -48.89
C PRO A 649 12.85 -8.42 -48.70
N ARG A 650 13.85 -8.67 -49.51
CA ARG A 650 14.65 -9.90 -49.64
C ARG A 650 15.45 -10.20 -48.36
N ARG A 651 15.44 -11.46 -47.97
CA ARG A 651 16.43 -12.08 -47.07
C ARG A 651 17.81 -12.04 -47.71
N LEU A 652 18.79 -11.48 -47.04
CA LEU A 652 20.23 -11.68 -47.31
C LEU A 652 20.71 -12.91 -46.52
N ARG A 653 21.02 -13.95 -47.26
CA ARG A 653 21.85 -15.08 -46.80
C ARG A 653 23.29 -14.56 -46.66
N ARG A 654 23.94 -14.89 -45.54
CA ARG A 654 25.42 -14.99 -45.48
C ARG A 654 25.82 -16.29 -44.80
N SER A 655 26.47 -17.06 -45.61
CA SER A 655 27.38 -18.18 -45.48
C SER A 655 28.26 -18.21 -44.23
N ALA A 656 28.27 -19.31 -43.58
CA ALA A 656 29.19 -20.39 -43.30
C ALA A 656 30.69 -20.08 -43.18
N ARG A 657 31.27 -20.81 -42.21
CA ARG A 657 32.69 -21.16 -41.95
C ARG A 657 33.37 -20.24 -40.93
N CYS A 658 33.85 -20.75 -39.76
CA CYS A 658 34.86 -21.81 -39.58
C CYS A 658 34.80 -22.34 -38.14
N ARG A 659 34.87 -23.66 -38.01
CA ARG A 659 35.36 -24.35 -36.79
C ARG A 659 36.88 -24.46 -36.90
N PRO A 660 37.60 -24.59 -35.79
CA PRO A 660 38.60 -25.63 -35.70
C PRO A 660 38.31 -26.63 -34.56
N ARG A 661 38.39 -27.89 -34.90
CA ARG A 661 38.61 -29.02 -33.99
C ARG A 661 39.98 -28.91 -33.37
N TRP A 662 40.10 -29.19 -32.11
CA TRP A 662 41.34 -29.73 -31.54
C TRP A 662 41.02 -30.99 -30.73
N SER A 663 41.58 -32.07 -31.21
CA SER A 663 41.74 -33.36 -30.59
C SER A 663 43.06 -33.37 -29.84
N GLY A 664 43.11 -33.91 -28.62
CA GLY A 664 44.35 -34.09 -27.90
C GLY A 664 44.13 -34.78 -26.55
N ARG A 665 44.38 -36.05 -26.54
CA ARG A 665 44.48 -36.94 -25.35
C ARG A 665 45.59 -36.46 -24.41
N GLY A 666 45.47 -36.74 -23.13
CA GLY A 666 46.62 -36.81 -22.24
C GLY A 666 46.34 -36.67 -20.78
N SER A 667 46.21 -37.78 -20.09
CA SER A 667 46.75 -38.15 -18.78
C SER A 667 46.47 -37.34 -17.51
N ARG A 668 45.85 -37.99 -16.55
CA ARG A 668 45.86 -37.69 -15.10
C ARG A 668 47.28 -37.71 -14.52
N PRO A 669 47.53 -37.00 -13.46
CA PRO A 669 48.10 -37.69 -12.29
C PRO A 669 47.30 -37.46 -10.98
N ARG A 670 47.48 -38.44 -10.13
CA ARG A 670 46.93 -38.64 -8.76
C ARG A 670 47.56 -37.67 -7.78
N CYS A 671 46.81 -37.39 -6.70
CA CYS A 671 47.31 -36.92 -5.40
C CYS A 671 48.40 -37.78 -4.79
N PRO A 672 49.16 -37.19 -3.82
CA PRO A 672 49.11 -37.78 -2.52
C PRO A 672 49.05 -36.77 -1.35
N ALA A 673 48.47 -37.32 -0.23
CA ALA A 673 48.48 -36.98 1.20
C ALA A 673 47.87 -35.62 1.62
#